data_d970a3df9ae8e7be4d7f5c4c59bacf2c
#
_entry.id   d970a3df9ae8e7be4d7f5c4c59bacf2c
#
_cell.length_a   1.000
_cell.length_b   1.000
_cell.length_c   1.000
_cell.angle_alpha   90.00
_cell.angle_beta   90.00
_cell.angle_gamma   90.00
#
_symmetry.space_group_name_H-M   'P 1'
#
loop_
_entity.id
_entity.type
_entity.pdbx_description
1 polymer ?
#
loop_
_entity_poly.entity_id
_entity_poly.type
_entity_poly.pdbx_seq_one_letter_code
_entity_poly.pdbx_strand_id
1 'polypeptide(L)'
;MLRESCADAYSRRISTRLEARDLGRGEATSQMRFWLQISRTGLLLAAVGMAAFVSAPLVAGASEPATNAPASAEAGSGASQWAEQVVLGSSTVELNGPWKFHKGDDMRWAQPGFNDSGWASMDLTPPGGSYDPFLGTSGFMPGWTALGSPAYWGYAWYRLRINVQYDPGLSEGGLKIKMPNDVDDAYQVFVNGQQIGEFGSFSKSGVKTYLSLPRAYALPKDINSGPITVAVRVWMDASTQLTNPDSGGLHGPPVLGQAAPIDRMLRLDWDAVTHSQLSRFLELAVLFLAIIVCGVLFWLDRKEKSYPWLGATCCAIALQLGVSLTGNYTTLLPGWLDFLLIDVIFAPVVISLWILFWAYWFRMGRMLRMHYMVWGFTAALMVTVAMMRAPLYGRVVPVQWLVLLAPLAVLLKLLLGSLLLWVAWEGMRKDHAGAWLALPALALVGVSLYQQELLVLHLQLMIFPFGMAVNISQIAVVVSLSIITVLLMRRFLQSLRLRQQWEAEIDQARQIQQLLIPEAIPTVPGFVLETEYRPAQEVGGDFFQILPDGQGGVLILLGDVTGKGLQAGMQVALIVGAIRTLVETSYDPNVVLEGLNRRLCGRGQSYATCVAMHIQADGKTTIANAGHIAPYLNGKELSMTGNLPLGLNPAVTFDQVTIQLKHKDRLLVITDGVIEAKNAKNELFGFNRARSISHLPAAFIVKAAEIFGQEDDITVVSISRTAQEKEGEVAPAAAPLKSEVA
;
A
#
# COMPACT_ATOMS: atom_id res chain seq x y z
N MET A 1 59.02 -2.02 -20.18
CA MET A 1 58.09 -3.18 -20.04
C MET A 1 56.97 -3.02 -19.03
N LEU A 2 56.91 -2.02 -18.15
CA LEU A 2 55.82 -1.83 -17.17
C LEU A 2 54.83 -0.69 -17.53
N ARG A 3 55.07 0.06 -18.61
CA ARG A 3 54.15 1.12 -19.08
C ARG A 3 53.17 0.68 -20.17
N GLU A 4 53.42 -0.38 -20.90
CA GLU A 4 52.53 -0.91 -21.95
C GLU A 4 51.42 -1.80 -21.40
N SER A 5 51.61 -2.44 -20.24
CA SER A 5 50.60 -3.32 -19.60
C SER A 5 49.40 -2.56 -19.01
N CYS A 6 49.56 -1.29 -18.60
CA CYS A 6 48.44 -0.50 -18.04
C CYS A 6 47.54 0.12 -19.09
N ALA A 7 48.09 0.45 -20.27
CA ALA A 7 47.31 1.02 -21.38
C ALA A 7 46.37 -0.03 -22.01
N ASP A 8 46.81 -1.28 -22.10
CA ASP A 8 46.07 -2.39 -22.65
C ASP A 8 44.90 -2.84 -21.71
N ALA A 9 45.16 -2.79 -20.40
CA ALA A 9 44.10 -3.10 -19.41
C ALA A 9 43.00 -2.00 -19.35
N TYR A 10 43.39 -0.75 -19.60
CA TYR A 10 42.43 0.38 -19.64
C TYR A 10 41.61 0.38 -20.93
N SER A 11 42.23 0.06 -22.06
CA SER A 11 41.59 -0.09 -23.37
C SER A 11 40.57 -1.24 -23.37
N ARG A 12 40.88 -2.40 -22.78
CA ARG A 12 39.92 -3.52 -22.65
C ARG A 12 38.72 -3.21 -21.73
N ARG A 13 38.91 -2.40 -20.70
CA ARG A 13 37.80 -1.96 -19.83
C ARG A 13 36.87 -0.95 -20.50
N ILE A 14 37.37 -0.17 -21.46
CA ILE A 14 36.53 0.77 -22.23
C ILE A 14 35.76 0.04 -23.33
N SER A 15 36.37 -0.92 -24.04
CA SER A 15 35.71 -1.71 -25.06
C SER A 15 34.59 -2.58 -24.48
N THR A 16 34.77 -3.23 -23.34
CA THR A 16 33.72 -4.00 -22.65
C THR A 16 32.59 -3.13 -22.10
N ARG A 17 32.86 -1.84 -21.75
CA ARG A 17 31.79 -0.90 -21.35
C ARG A 17 31.03 -0.32 -22.55
N LEU A 18 31.65 -0.23 -23.71
CA LEU A 18 30.98 0.20 -24.95
C LEU A 18 30.13 -0.93 -25.54
N GLU A 19 30.61 -2.15 -25.56
CA GLU A 19 29.83 -3.33 -25.99
C GLU A 19 28.64 -3.62 -25.06
N ALA A 20 28.79 -3.44 -23.73
CA ALA A 20 27.67 -3.55 -22.80
C ALA A 20 26.62 -2.41 -22.97
N ARG A 21 27.03 -1.24 -23.47
CA ARG A 21 26.11 -0.14 -23.80
C ARG A 21 25.36 -0.35 -25.12
N ASP A 22 25.99 -1.00 -26.10
CA ASP A 22 25.36 -1.26 -27.40
C ASP A 22 24.45 -2.50 -27.36
N LEU A 23 24.78 -3.53 -26.57
CA LEU A 23 23.88 -4.64 -26.26
C LEU A 23 22.61 -4.16 -25.52
N GLY A 24 22.72 -3.24 -24.57
CA GLY A 24 21.58 -2.65 -23.87
C GLY A 24 20.70 -1.77 -24.78
N ARG A 25 21.26 -1.15 -25.83
CA ARG A 25 20.47 -0.38 -26.81
C ARG A 25 19.73 -1.27 -27.83
N GLY A 26 20.32 -2.40 -28.22
CA GLY A 26 19.69 -3.39 -29.10
C GLY A 26 18.47 -4.05 -28.46
N GLU A 27 18.58 -4.46 -27.22
CA GLU A 27 17.45 -5.02 -26.44
C GLU A 27 16.36 -3.97 -26.16
N ALA A 28 16.72 -2.73 -25.82
CA ALA A 28 15.75 -1.66 -25.61
C ALA A 28 14.92 -1.33 -26.86
N THR A 29 15.54 -1.41 -28.06
CA THR A 29 14.81 -1.16 -29.33
C THR A 29 13.94 -2.34 -29.75
N SER A 30 14.32 -3.59 -29.49
CA SER A 30 13.46 -4.76 -29.72
C SER A 30 12.28 -4.81 -28.78
N GLN A 31 12.50 -4.48 -27.51
CA GLN A 31 11.45 -4.38 -26.49
C GLN A 31 10.50 -3.20 -26.77
N MET A 32 11.01 -2.07 -27.25
CA MET A 32 10.17 -0.93 -27.67
C MET A 32 9.27 -1.28 -28.87
N ARG A 33 9.73 -2.11 -29.83
CA ARG A 33 8.89 -2.63 -30.93
C ARG A 33 7.82 -3.58 -30.46
N PHE A 34 8.13 -4.47 -29.51
CA PHE A 34 7.16 -5.40 -28.90
C PHE A 34 6.07 -4.63 -28.14
N TRP A 35 6.40 -3.60 -27.38
CA TRP A 35 5.45 -2.77 -26.63
C TRP A 35 4.63 -1.82 -27.53
N LEU A 36 5.21 -1.32 -28.62
CA LEU A 36 4.46 -0.59 -29.64
C LEU A 36 3.42 -1.51 -30.32
N GLN A 37 3.73 -2.79 -30.45
CA GLN A 37 2.80 -3.78 -30.99
C GLN A 37 1.70 -4.12 -29.99
N ILE A 38 2.02 -4.27 -28.68
CA ILE A 38 1.03 -4.48 -27.61
C ILE A 38 0.16 -3.23 -27.41
N SER A 39 0.74 -2.01 -27.44
CA SER A 39 -0.05 -0.78 -27.33
C SER A 39 -0.97 -0.57 -28.54
N ARG A 40 -0.54 -0.97 -29.75
CA ARG A 40 -1.40 -1.00 -30.93
C ARG A 40 -2.50 -2.04 -30.81
N THR A 41 -2.21 -3.23 -30.27
CA THR A 41 -3.21 -4.28 -30.03
C THR A 41 -4.17 -3.87 -28.90
N GLY A 42 -3.67 -3.23 -27.85
CA GLY A 42 -4.50 -2.69 -26.76
C GLY A 42 -5.41 -1.54 -27.24
N LEU A 43 -4.91 -0.65 -28.10
CA LEU A 43 -5.69 0.40 -28.74
C LEU A 43 -6.71 -0.20 -29.74
N LEU A 44 -6.35 -1.27 -30.46
CA LEU A 44 -7.28 -1.98 -31.36
C LEU A 44 -8.37 -2.71 -30.55
N LEU A 45 -8.03 -3.36 -29.43
CA LEU A 45 -8.99 -3.98 -28.51
C LEU A 45 -9.90 -2.92 -27.85
N ALA A 46 -9.38 -1.76 -27.48
CA ALA A 46 -10.18 -0.65 -26.99
C ALA A 46 -11.11 -0.06 -28.09
N ALA A 47 -10.62 0.03 -29.31
CA ALA A 47 -11.42 0.49 -30.47
C ALA A 47 -12.47 -0.55 -30.87
N VAL A 48 -12.16 -1.86 -30.79
CA VAL A 48 -13.10 -2.94 -31.02
C VAL A 48 -14.13 -3.01 -29.89
N GLY A 49 -13.75 -2.81 -28.62
CA GLY A 49 -14.67 -2.69 -27.49
C GLY A 49 -15.62 -1.50 -27.65
N MET A 50 -15.12 -0.33 -28.08
CA MET A 50 -15.95 0.83 -28.39
C MET A 50 -16.87 0.58 -29.61
N ALA A 51 -16.37 -0.10 -30.65
CA ALA A 51 -17.17 -0.46 -31.81
C ALA A 51 -18.26 -1.50 -31.47
N ALA A 52 -17.97 -2.47 -30.59
CA ALA A 52 -18.95 -3.43 -30.11
C ALA A 52 -20.02 -2.79 -29.22
N PHE A 53 -19.66 -1.77 -28.43
CA PHE A 53 -20.64 -1.00 -27.64
C PHE A 53 -21.50 -0.06 -28.49
N VAL A 54 -20.95 0.45 -29.59
CA VAL A 54 -21.67 1.31 -30.56
C VAL A 54 -22.51 0.47 -31.53
N SER A 55 -22.15 -0.80 -31.77
CA SER A 55 -22.87 -1.72 -32.64
C SER A 55 -23.88 -2.63 -31.92
N ALA A 56 -24.01 -2.53 -30.58
CA ALA A 56 -25.21 -3.01 -29.91
C ALA A 56 -26.41 -2.28 -30.55
N PRO A 57 -27.44 -2.98 -31.04
CA PRO A 57 -28.51 -2.34 -31.79
C PRO A 57 -29.12 -1.26 -30.92
N LEU A 58 -28.98 -0.01 -31.36
CA LEU A 58 -29.75 1.12 -30.88
C LEU A 58 -31.22 0.83 -31.23
N VAL A 59 -31.89 0.12 -30.34
CA VAL A 59 -33.33 0.06 -30.37
C VAL A 59 -33.80 1.42 -29.91
N ALA A 60 -33.91 2.33 -30.88
CA ALA A 60 -34.66 3.55 -30.71
C ALA A 60 -36.11 3.13 -30.37
N GLY A 61 -36.44 3.19 -29.09
CA GLY A 61 -37.80 3.02 -28.63
C GLY A 61 -38.68 4.16 -29.15
N ALA A 62 -39.25 4.01 -30.30
CA ALA A 62 -40.41 4.77 -30.69
C ALA A 62 -41.63 3.98 -30.24
N SER A 63 -42.27 4.53 -29.22
CA SER A 63 -43.61 4.17 -28.82
C SER A 63 -44.57 4.52 -29.93
N GLU A 64 -45.35 3.54 -30.43
CA GLU A 64 -46.77 3.74 -30.72
C GLU A 64 -47.44 2.39 -30.96
N PRO A 65 -48.75 2.28 -30.77
CA PRO A 65 -49.40 1.00 -30.58
C PRO A 65 -49.67 0.28 -31.89
N ALA A 66 -49.22 -0.95 -32.00
CA ALA A 66 -49.56 -1.84 -33.12
C ALA A 66 -51.04 -2.23 -33.01
N THR A 67 -51.84 -1.68 -33.90
CA THR A 67 -53.17 -2.12 -34.24
C THR A 67 -53.15 -3.47 -34.91
N ASN A 68 -53.96 -4.39 -34.37
CA ASN A 68 -54.66 -5.49 -35.04
C ASN A 68 -53.91 -6.39 -36.06
N ALA A 69 -53.62 -7.61 -35.62
CA ALA A 69 -53.64 -8.77 -36.48
C ALA A 69 -54.86 -9.65 -36.08
N PRO A 70 -55.56 -10.26 -37.04
CA PRO A 70 -56.85 -10.85 -36.81
C PRO A 70 -56.76 -12.22 -36.11
N ALA A 71 -57.60 -12.37 -35.10
CA ALA A 71 -57.86 -13.61 -34.41
C ALA A 71 -58.67 -14.51 -35.33
N SER A 72 -58.17 -15.69 -35.64
CA SER A 72 -58.98 -16.82 -36.09
C SER A 72 -59.65 -17.45 -34.88
N ALA A 73 -60.93 -17.19 -34.74
CA ALA A 73 -61.77 -17.79 -33.75
C ALA A 73 -62.16 -19.20 -34.19
N GLU A 74 -61.79 -20.22 -33.41
CA GLU A 74 -62.61 -21.43 -33.33
C GLU A 74 -63.21 -21.55 -31.94
N ALA A 75 -64.51 -21.47 -31.90
CA ALA A 75 -65.30 -21.70 -30.72
C ALA A 75 -65.42 -23.19 -30.46
N GLY A 76 -64.76 -23.70 -29.46
CA GLY A 76 -64.90 -25.04 -28.88
C GLY A 76 -65.50 -24.94 -27.48
N SER A 77 -66.65 -25.56 -27.31
CA SER A 77 -67.49 -25.67 -26.12
C SER A 77 -66.80 -26.07 -24.82
N GLY A 78 -67.16 -25.37 -23.76
CA GLY A 78 -67.31 -25.80 -22.36
C GLY A 78 -66.51 -27.00 -21.84
N ALA A 79 -65.16 -26.88 -21.69
CA ALA A 79 -64.38 -27.80 -20.91
C ALA A 79 -63.70 -27.00 -19.76
N SER A 80 -63.60 -27.59 -18.60
CA SER A 80 -63.08 -27.00 -17.34
C SER A 80 -61.82 -26.15 -17.56
N GLN A 81 -61.86 -24.90 -17.13
CA GLN A 81 -60.83 -23.85 -17.31
C GLN A 81 -59.51 -24.06 -16.49
N TRP A 82 -59.22 -25.29 -16.07
CA TRP A 82 -58.01 -25.57 -15.27
C TRP A 82 -56.88 -25.99 -16.18
N ALA A 83 -55.75 -25.30 -16.11
CA ALA A 83 -54.62 -25.51 -17.02
C ALA A 83 -53.88 -26.83 -16.74
N GLU A 84 -53.85 -27.26 -15.47
CA GLU A 84 -53.09 -28.44 -15.05
C GLU A 84 -53.68 -29.12 -13.83
N GLN A 85 -53.67 -30.45 -13.78
CA GLN A 85 -54.01 -31.25 -12.64
C GLN A 85 -52.74 -31.64 -11.90
N VAL A 86 -52.58 -31.13 -10.67
CA VAL A 86 -51.42 -31.33 -9.84
C VAL A 86 -51.73 -32.37 -8.76
N VAL A 87 -51.14 -33.55 -8.86
CA VAL A 87 -51.28 -34.61 -7.86
C VAL A 87 -50.07 -34.58 -6.94
N LEU A 88 -50.29 -34.16 -5.68
CA LEU A 88 -49.24 -34.08 -4.65
C LEU A 88 -49.24 -35.37 -3.82
N GLY A 89 -48.27 -36.26 -4.10
CA GLY A 89 -47.91 -37.36 -3.20
C GLY A 89 -46.88 -36.91 -2.14
N SER A 90 -45.90 -37.73 -1.86
CA SER A 90 -44.76 -37.41 -0.93
C SER A 90 -43.68 -36.54 -1.61
N SER A 91 -43.83 -36.12 -2.86
CA SER A 91 -42.91 -35.38 -3.70
C SER A 91 -43.34 -33.91 -3.88
N THR A 92 -42.50 -33.18 -4.57
CA THR A 92 -42.76 -31.80 -5.02
C THR A 92 -43.11 -31.78 -6.48
N VAL A 93 -43.85 -30.75 -6.92
CA VAL A 93 -44.22 -30.56 -8.33
C VAL A 93 -43.78 -29.15 -8.75
N GLU A 94 -43.06 -29.05 -9.85
CA GLU A 94 -42.69 -27.79 -10.50
C GLU A 94 -43.92 -27.24 -11.26
N LEU A 95 -44.18 -25.98 -11.04
CA LEU A 95 -45.29 -25.28 -11.68
C LEU A 95 -44.78 -24.65 -12.99
N ASN A 96 -44.49 -25.49 -13.98
CA ASN A 96 -43.92 -25.05 -15.26
C ASN A 96 -44.92 -24.21 -16.07
N GLY A 97 -46.20 -24.47 -15.93
CA GLY A 97 -47.24 -23.70 -16.63
C GLY A 97 -48.04 -24.55 -17.63
N PRO A 98 -48.69 -23.90 -18.57
CA PRO A 98 -48.49 -22.52 -19.06
C PRO A 98 -49.10 -21.44 -18.13
N TRP A 99 -48.28 -20.49 -17.72
CA TRP A 99 -48.70 -19.33 -16.96
C TRP A 99 -49.32 -18.26 -17.84
N LYS A 100 -50.35 -17.56 -17.34
CA LYS A 100 -50.85 -16.32 -17.93
C LYS A 100 -49.98 -15.16 -17.49
N PHE A 101 -49.45 -14.38 -18.44
CA PHE A 101 -48.52 -13.28 -18.21
C PHE A 101 -49.05 -11.95 -18.70
N HIS A 102 -48.94 -10.91 -17.91
CA HIS A 102 -49.36 -9.55 -18.30
C HIS A 102 -48.46 -8.49 -17.68
N LYS A 103 -48.05 -7.50 -18.49
CA LYS A 103 -47.29 -6.32 -18.04
C LYS A 103 -48.25 -5.28 -17.45
N GLY A 104 -47.80 -4.57 -16.40
CA GLY A 104 -48.58 -3.57 -15.68
C GLY A 104 -48.97 -4.03 -14.28
N ASP A 105 -49.82 -3.27 -13.61
CA ASP A 105 -50.12 -3.48 -12.20
C ASP A 105 -51.60 -3.22 -11.90
N ASP A 106 -52.29 -4.25 -11.44
CA ASP A 106 -53.65 -4.15 -10.88
C ASP A 106 -53.86 -5.25 -9.82
N MET A 107 -54.12 -4.86 -8.57
CA MET A 107 -54.31 -5.82 -7.47
C MET A 107 -55.55 -6.72 -7.67
N ARG A 108 -56.50 -6.35 -8.53
CA ARG A 108 -57.63 -7.22 -8.92
C ARG A 108 -57.17 -8.49 -9.62
N TRP A 109 -55.98 -8.49 -10.20
CA TRP A 109 -55.39 -9.63 -10.90
C TRP A 109 -55.01 -10.77 -9.95
N ALA A 110 -54.96 -10.52 -8.66
CA ALA A 110 -54.77 -11.58 -7.66
C ALA A 110 -56.01 -12.45 -7.47
N GLN A 111 -57.19 -11.93 -7.82
CA GLN A 111 -58.46 -12.60 -7.51
C GLN A 111 -58.73 -13.80 -8.41
N PRO A 112 -59.27 -14.93 -7.87
CA PRO A 112 -59.52 -16.15 -8.65
C PRO A 112 -60.50 -15.91 -9.80
N GLY A 113 -61.53 -15.08 -9.59
CA GLY A 113 -62.56 -14.80 -10.59
C GLY A 113 -62.16 -13.82 -11.70
N PHE A 114 -60.95 -13.29 -11.69
CA PHE A 114 -60.50 -12.37 -12.73
C PHE A 114 -60.38 -13.09 -14.08
N ASN A 115 -60.88 -12.47 -15.13
CA ASN A 115 -60.78 -13.02 -16.50
C ASN A 115 -59.40 -12.64 -17.13
N ASP A 116 -58.53 -13.61 -17.28
CA ASP A 116 -57.17 -13.50 -17.81
C ASP A 116 -57.04 -14.15 -19.23
N SER A 117 -58.17 -14.38 -19.91
CA SER A 117 -58.22 -15.03 -21.24
C SER A 117 -57.42 -14.27 -22.30
N GLY A 118 -57.36 -12.94 -22.21
CA GLY A 118 -56.58 -12.07 -23.11
C GLY A 118 -55.09 -11.94 -22.76
N TRP A 119 -54.57 -12.62 -21.71
CA TRP A 119 -53.17 -12.55 -21.32
C TRP A 119 -52.32 -13.47 -22.20
N ALA A 120 -51.04 -13.08 -22.36
CA ALA A 120 -50.05 -13.93 -23.01
C ALA A 120 -49.86 -15.25 -22.25
N SER A 121 -49.47 -16.31 -22.95
CA SER A 121 -49.13 -17.58 -22.32
C SER A 121 -47.61 -17.68 -22.21
N MET A 122 -47.08 -18.12 -21.07
CA MET A 122 -45.65 -18.24 -20.79
C MET A 122 -45.39 -19.59 -20.12
N ASP A 123 -44.49 -20.38 -20.71
CA ASP A 123 -43.98 -21.61 -20.12
C ASP A 123 -42.72 -21.28 -19.36
N LEU A 124 -42.63 -21.70 -18.09
CA LEU A 124 -41.46 -21.52 -17.23
C LEU A 124 -40.57 -22.74 -17.19
N THR A 125 -40.77 -23.70 -18.09
CA THR A 125 -39.88 -24.88 -18.24
C THR A 125 -38.51 -24.39 -18.71
N PRO A 126 -37.42 -24.58 -17.94
CA PRO A 126 -36.12 -24.15 -18.35
C PRO A 126 -35.66 -24.84 -19.64
N PRO A 127 -35.05 -24.14 -20.60
CA PRO A 127 -34.48 -24.74 -21.79
C PRO A 127 -33.47 -25.84 -21.44
N GLY A 128 -33.47 -26.94 -22.18
CA GLY A 128 -32.56 -28.05 -21.95
C GLY A 128 -31.10 -27.59 -22.01
N GLY A 129 -30.32 -27.82 -20.95
CA GLY A 129 -28.92 -27.40 -20.84
C GLY A 129 -28.70 -25.95 -20.40
N SER A 130 -29.79 -25.21 -20.08
CA SER A 130 -29.67 -23.87 -19.52
C SER A 130 -29.06 -23.94 -18.12
N TYR A 131 -28.24 -22.94 -17.77
CA TYR A 131 -27.64 -22.78 -16.46
C TYR A 131 -27.68 -21.32 -16.03
N ASP A 132 -27.75 -21.11 -14.74
CA ASP A 132 -27.64 -19.79 -14.12
C ASP A 132 -26.21 -19.26 -14.36
N PRO A 133 -26.03 -18.12 -15.01
CA PRO A 133 -24.71 -17.57 -15.29
C PRO A 133 -23.96 -17.10 -14.05
N PHE A 134 -24.67 -16.90 -12.90
CA PHE A 134 -24.07 -16.42 -11.65
C PHE A 134 -23.82 -17.54 -10.64
N LEU A 135 -24.76 -18.49 -10.51
CA LEU A 135 -24.65 -19.61 -9.57
C LEU A 135 -24.13 -20.87 -10.22
N GLY A 136 -24.18 -20.98 -11.54
CA GLY A 136 -23.79 -22.18 -12.30
C GLY A 136 -24.73 -23.38 -12.11
N THR A 137 -25.90 -23.15 -11.51
CA THR A 137 -26.92 -24.18 -11.34
C THR A 137 -27.73 -24.36 -12.62
N SER A 138 -28.09 -25.60 -12.94
CA SER A 138 -28.94 -25.90 -14.09
C SER A 138 -30.38 -25.42 -13.87
N GLY A 139 -31.07 -25.13 -14.97
CA GLY A 139 -32.47 -24.79 -14.92
C GLY A 139 -32.78 -23.29 -14.89
N PHE A 140 -31.95 -22.48 -15.55
CA PHE A 140 -32.18 -21.04 -15.68
C PHE A 140 -33.15 -20.73 -16.84
N MET A 141 -34.20 -19.94 -16.58
CA MET A 141 -35.15 -19.42 -17.52
C MET A 141 -34.82 -17.99 -17.89
N PRO A 142 -34.69 -17.62 -19.20
CA PRO A 142 -34.49 -16.23 -19.60
C PRO A 142 -35.66 -15.33 -19.14
N GLY A 143 -35.33 -14.10 -18.75
CA GLY A 143 -36.31 -13.12 -18.32
C GLY A 143 -37.14 -12.53 -19.47
N TRP A 144 -38.15 -11.72 -19.13
CA TRP A 144 -39.05 -11.13 -20.14
C TRP A 144 -38.35 -10.18 -21.11
N THR A 145 -37.19 -9.62 -20.76
CA THR A 145 -36.41 -8.78 -21.67
C THR A 145 -35.90 -9.58 -22.87
N ALA A 146 -35.44 -10.80 -22.66
CA ALA A 146 -35.05 -11.75 -23.73
C ALA A 146 -36.27 -12.37 -24.43
N LEU A 147 -37.40 -12.52 -23.73
CA LEU A 147 -38.62 -13.13 -24.24
C LEU A 147 -39.59 -12.15 -24.93
N GLY A 148 -39.06 -11.12 -25.58
CA GLY A 148 -39.86 -10.22 -26.42
C GLY A 148 -40.31 -8.91 -25.78
N SER A 149 -39.74 -8.52 -24.64
CA SER A 149 -39.96 -7.24 -23.96
C SER A 149 -38.68 -6.50 -23.61
N PRO A 150 -37.79 -6.21 -24.58
CA PRO A 150 -36.38 -5.84 -24.32
C PRO A 150 -36.17 -4.51 -23.60
N ALA A 151 -37.16 -3.65 -23.50
CA ALA A 151 -37.06 -2.36 -22.83
C ALA A 151 -38.04 -2.21 -21.65
N TYR A 152 -38.69 -3.31 -21.26
CA TYR A 152 -39.71 -3.25 -20.23
C TYR A 152 -39.11 -3.42 -18.82
N TRP A 153 -39.44 -2.48 -17.94
CA TRP A 153 -39.19 -2.52 -16.51
C TRP A 153 -40.44 -2.09 -15.77
N GLY A 154 -40.60 -2.46 -14.51
CA GLY A 154 -41.78 -2.18 -13.72
C GLY A 154 -42.54 -3.44 -13.30
N TYR A 155 -43.84 -3.35 -13.21
CA TYR A 155 -44.68 -4.46 -12.73
C TYR A 155 -45.07 -5.41 -13.83
N ALA A 156 -45.04 -6.72 -13.52
CA ALA A 156 -45.66 -7.75 -14.31
C ALA A 156 -46.34 -8.81 -13.42
N TRP A 157 -47.30 -9.49 -13.95
CA TRP A 157 -48.06 -10.50 -13.24
C TRP A 157 -48.01 -11.84 -13.98
N TYR A 158 -47.85 -12.90 -13.21
CA TYR A 158 -47.97 -14.29 -13.62
C TYR A 158 -49.17 -14.89 -12.90
N ARG A 159 -50.01 -15.66 -13.62
CA ARG A 159 -51.18 -16.33 -13.02
C ARG A 159 -51.25 -17.75 -13.54
N LEU A 160 -51.51 -18.70 -12.63
CA LEU A 160 -51.68 -20.10 -12.96
C LEU A 160 -52.90 -20.65 -12.21
N ARG A 161 -53.76 -21.35 -12.94
CA ARG A 161 -54.91 -22.06 -12.36
C ARG A 161 -54.60 -23.53 -12.38
N ILE A 162 -54.61 -24.18 -11.22
CA ILE A 162 -54.34 -25.61 -11.06
C ILE A 162 -55.43 -26.26 -10.20
N ASN A 163 -55.63 -27.55 -10.44
CA ASN A 163 -56.50 -28.36 -9.59
C ASN A 163 -55.61 -29.27 -8.73
N VAL A 164 -55.47 -28.99 -7.44
CA VAL A 164 -54.62 -29.71 -6.55
C VAL A 164 -55.35 -30.93 -5.97
N GLN A 165 -54.76 -32.09 -6.12
CA GLN A 165 -55.17 -33.31 -5.42
C GLN A 165 -54.10 -33.64 -4.36
N TYR A 166 -54.51 -33.58 -3.08
CA TYR A 166 -53.61 -33.72 -1.96
C TYR A 166 -54.29 -34.53 -0.87
N ASP A 167 -53.57 -35.54 -0.33
CA ASP A 167 -54.02 -36.28 0.83
C ASP A 167 -53.46 -35.68 2.14
N PRO A 168 -54.33 -35.03 2.98
CA PRO A 168 -53.90 -34.39 4.20
C PRO A 168 -53.30 -35.38 5.25
N GLY A 169 -53.55 -36.67 5.13
CA GLY A 169 -53.01 -37.71 6.04
C GLY A 169 -51.52 -38.00 5.86
N LEU A 170 -50.88 -37.50 4.79
CA LEU A 170 -49.49 -37.76 4.48
C LEU A 170 -48.50 -36.74 5.10
N SER A 171 -48.95 -35.63 5.67
CA SER A 171 -48.03 -34.61 6.23
C SER A 171 -48.68 -33.76 7.33
N GLU A 172 -47.97 -33.62 8.46
CA GLU A 172 -48.37 -32.77 9.58
C GLU A 172 -48.12 -31.26 9.31
N GLY A 173 -47.41 -30.86 8.25
CA GLY A 173 -46.89 -29.49 8.02
C GLY A 173 -47.66 -28.64 7.00
N GLY A 174 -48.71 -29.18 6.31
CA GLY A 174 -49.40 -28.45 5.24
C GLY A 174 -48.60 -28.30 3.95
N LEU A 175 -49.13 -27.49 3.04
CA LEU A 175 -48.48 -27.22 1.73
C LEU A 175 -47.63 -25.96 1.78
N LYS A 176 -46.57 -25.94 1.02
CA LYS A 176 -45.69 -24.79 0.80
C LYS A 176 -45.41 -24.60 -0.70
N ILE A 177 -45.21 -23.37 -1.08
CA ILE A 177 -44.68 -23.00 -2.41
C ILE A 177 -43.26 -22.42 -2.22
N LYS A 178 -42.29 -22.99 -2.90
CA LYS A 178 -40.92 -22.48 -3.01
C LYS A 178 -40.83 -21.63 -4.26
N MET A 179 -40.34 -20.43 -4.14
CA MET A 179 -40.07 -19.54 -5.27
C MET A 179 -38.72 -19.91 -5.92
N PRO A 180 -38.55 -19.61 -7.21
CA PRO A 180 -37.23 -19.70 -7.83
C PRO A 180 -36.19 -18.92 -7.03
N ASN A 181 -34.96 -19.36 -7.04
CA ASN A 181 -33.87 -18.70 -6.31
C ASN A 181 -33.53 -17.33 -6.91
N ASP A 182 -33.80 -17.17 -8.20
CA ASP A 182 -33.59 -15.91 -8.92
C ASP A 182 -34.92 -15.34 -9.43
N VAL A 183 -35.25 -14.13 -8.97
CA VAL A 183 -36.43 -13.35 -9.37
C VAL A 183 -36.03 -11.87 -9.37
N ASP A 184 -36.19 -11.20 -10.46
CA ASP A 184 -35.85 -9.80 -10.63
C ASP A 184 -37.02 -8.86 -10.32
N ASP A 185 -36.99 -7.94 -9.34
CA ASP A 185 -36.07 -7.74 -8.20
C ASP A 185 -36.83 -7.96 -6.90
N ALA A 186 -38.15 -7.90 -6.98
CA ALA A 186 -39.08 -8.03 -5.85
C ALA A 186 -40.38 -8.69 -6.30
N TYR A 187 -41.02 -9.44 -5.41
CA TYR A 187 -42.28 -10.11 -5.76
C TYR A 187 -43.23 -10.28 -4.58
N GLN A 188 -44.51 -10.44 -4.89
CA GLN A 188 -45.57 -10.85 -3.97
C GLN A 188 -46.26 -12.09 -4.52
N VAL A 189 -46.55 -13.06 -3.64
CA VAL A 189 -47.21 -14.32 -4.00
C VAL A 189 -48.60 -14.34 -3.40
N PHE A 190 -49.60 -14.64 -4.23
CA PHE A 190 -51.01 -14.72 -3.85
C PHE A 190 -51.54 -16.12 -4.18
N VAL A 191 -52.37 -16.66 -3.31
CA VAL A 191 -53.14 -17.88 -3.54
C VAL A 191 -54.59 -17.57 -3.27
N ASN A 192 -55.46 -17.83 -4.26
CA ASN A 192 -56.87 -17.50 -4.20
C ASN A 192 -57.19 -16.04 -3.78
N GLY A 193 -56.32 -15.10 -4.19
CA GLY A 193 -56.47 -13.68 -3.87
C GLY A 193 -55.88 -13.25 -2.52
N GLN A 194 -55.46 -14.20 -1.67
CA GLN A 194 -54.80 -13.92 -0.41
C GLN A 194 -53.28 -13.87 -0.61
N GLN A 195 -52.65 -12.80 -0.14
CA GLN A 195 -51.19 -12.71 -0.12
C GLN A 195 -50.63 -13.68 0.91
N ILE A 196 -49.78 -14.61 0.47
CA ILE A 196 -49.14 -15.60 1.34
C ILE A 196 -47.67 -15.25 1.65
N GLY A 197 -47.07 -14.38 0.83
CA GLY A 197 -45.70 -13.97 1.05
C GLY A 197 -45.25 -12.87 0.12
N GLU A 198 -44.11 -12.27 0.47
CA GLU A 198 -43.44 -11.28 -0.35
C GLU A 198 -41.94 -11.34 -0.18
N PHE A 199 -41.22 -10.91 -1.19
CA PHE A 199 -39.77 -10.63 -1.16
C PHE A 199 -39.56 -9.25 -1.76
N GLY A 200 -38.85 -8.38 -1.01
CA GLY A 200 -38.87 -6.95 -1.22
C GLY A 200 -39.87 -6.26 -0.26
N SER A 201 -40.12 -4.98 -0.46
CA SER A 201 -41.13 -4.24 0.31
C SER A 201 -41.88 -3.31 -0.61
N PHE A 202 -43.19 -3.53 -0.72
CA PHE A 202 -44.10 -2.78 -1.59
C PHE A 202 -44.81 -1.70 -0.78
N SER A 203 -44.53 -0.43 -1.07
CA SER A 203 -45.12 0.71 -0.37
C SER A 203 -45.59 1.79 -1.34
N LYS A 204 -46.38 2.73 -0.85
CA LYS A 204 -46.82 3.90 -1.65
C LYS A 204 -45.64 4.79 -2.11
N SER A 205 -44.54 4.76 -1.38
CA SER A 205 -43.31 5.52 -1.70
C SER A 205 -42.40 4.80 -2.73
N GLY A 206 -42.73 3.59 -3.13
CA GLY A 206 -41.99 2.77 -4.07
C GLY A 206 -41.70 1.37 -3.57
N VAL A 207 -41.07 0.57 -4.42
CA VAL A 207 -40.63 -0.79 -4.11
C VAL A 207 -39.20 -0.77 -3.63
N LYS A 208 -38.93 -1.45 -2.51
CA LYS A 208 -37.55 -1.74 -2.05
C LYS A 208 -37.18 -3.14 -2.51
N THR A 209 -36.14 -3.23 -3.24
CA THR A 209 -35.58 -4.48 -3.77
C THR A 209 -34.42 -4.95 -2.92
N TYR A 210 -34.11 -6.25 -2.97
CA TYR A 210 -32.96 -6.89 -2.35
C TYR A 210 -32.34 -7.88 -3.33
N LEU A 211 -31.12 -8.33 -3.11
CA LEU A 211 -30.56 -9.44 -3.87
C LEU A 211 -31.36 -10.72 -3.61
N SER A 212 -31.57 -11.51 -4.65
CA SER A 212 -32.39 -12.73 -4.59
C SER A 212 -31.90 -13.72 -3.55
N LEU A 213 -32.84 -14.19 -2.70
CA LEU A 213 -32.59 -15.17 -1.66
C LEU A 213 -33.60 -16.33 -1.73
N PRO A 214 -33.21 -17.57 -1.47
CA PRO A 214 -34.11 -18.69 -1.44
C PRO A 214 -35.29 -18.49 -0.45
N ARG A 215 -36.53 -18.63 -0.92
CA ARG A 215 -37.76 -18.40 -0.11
C ARG A 215 -38.81 -19.45 -0.39
N ALA A 216 -39.52 -19.84 0.66
CA ALA A 216 -40.68 -20.67 0.57
C ALA A 216 -41.79 -20.11 1.51
N TYR A 217 -43.03 -20.19 1.08
CA TYR A 217 -44.17 -19.67 1.78
C TYR A 217 -45.19 -20.76 2.05
N ALA A 218 -45.81 -20.75 3.22
CA ALA A 218 -46.89 -21.69 3.57
C ALA A 218 -48.21 -21.28 2.89
N LEU A 219 -48.92 -22.25 2.34
CA LEU A 219 -50.26 -22.03 1.85
C LEU A 219 -51.24 -21.89 3.02
N PRO A 220 -52.39 -21.20 2.83
CA PRO A 220 -53.46 -21.19 3.82
C PRO A 220 -53.94 -22.60 4.18
N LYS A 221 -54.25 -22.82 5.46
CA LYS A 221 -54.59 -24.17 6.00
C LYS A 221 -55.93 -24.73 5.51
N ASP A 222 -56.77 -23.88 4.95
CA ASP A 222 -58.08 -24.22 4.34
C ASP A 222 -57.93 -24.80 2.92
N ILE A 223 -56.72 -24.75 2.33
CA ILE A 223 -56.45 -25.34 1.04
C ILE A 223 -56.07 -26.82 1.22
N ASN A 224 -57.00 -27.70 0.98
CA ASN A 224 -56.79 -29.15 1.02
C ASN A 224 -56.66 -29.69 -0.40
N SER A 225 -57.77 -29.98 -1.07
CA SER A 225 -57.83 -30.39 -2.45
C SER A 225 -58.82 -29.54 -3.20
N GLY A 226 -58.58 -29.31 -4.52
CA GLY A 226 -59.44 -28.55 -5.35
C GLY A 226 -58.78 -27.46 -6.18
N PRO A 227 -59.55 -26.61 -6.79
CA PRO A 227 -59.04 -25.56 -7.65
C PRO A 227 -58.39 -24.42 -6.86
N ILE A 228 -57.14 -24.10 -7.20
CA ILE A 228 -56.45 -22.91 -6.68
C ILE A 228 -55.89 -22.06 -7.82
N THR A 229 -55.84 -20.75 -7.55
CA THR A 229 -55.19 -19.79 -8.43
C THR A 229 -53.95 -19.25 -7.73
N VAL A 230 -52.79 -19.52 -8.29
CA VAL A 230 -51.54 -18.90 -7.88
C VAL A 230 -51.30 -17.67 -8.73
N ALA A 231 -51.06 -16.53 -8.10
CA ALA A 231 -50.68 -15.31 -8.81
C ALA A 231 -49.40 -14.72 -8.20
N VAL A 232 -48.44 -14.35 -9.06
CA VAL A 232 -47.19 -13.72 -8.65
C VAL A 232 -47.09 -12.35 -9.28
N ARG A 233 -47.00 -11.32 -8.44
CA ARG A 233 -46.74 -9.96 -8.85
C ARG A 233 -45.26 -9.69 -8.72
N VAL A 234 -44.60 -9.35 -9.82
CA VAL A 234 -43.18 -9.09 -9.87
C VAL A 234 -42.90 -7.63 -10.17
N TRP A 235 -41.88 -7.08 -9.61
CA TRP A 235 -41.34 -5.75 -9.90
C TRP A 235 -39.89 -5.83 -10.28
N MET A 236 -39.50 -5.24 -11.42
CA MET A 236 -38.11 -5.06 -11.84
C MET A 236 -37.78 -3.57 -11.92
N ASP A 237 -36.63 -3.19 -11.40
CA ASP A 237 -36.10 -1.83 -11.49
C ASP A 237 -35.46 -1.56 -12.86
N ALA A 238 -35.49 -0.30 -13.31
CA ALA A 238 -34.91 0.10 -14.58
C ALA A 238 -33.41 -0.17 -14.69
N SER A 239 -32.70 -0.12 -13.58
CA SER A 239 -31.25 -0.35 -13.56
C SER A 239 -30.84 -1.80 -13.70
N THR A 240 -31.74 -2.76 -13.44
CA THR A 240 -31.48 -4.19 -13.55
C THR A 240 -31.23 -4.60 -15.00
N GLN A 241 -31.87 -3.97 -15.97
CA GLN A 241 -31.62 -4.19 -17.40
C GLN A 241 -30.16 -3.88 -17.83
N LEU A 242 -29.48 -3.01 -17.10
CA LEU A 242 -28.10 -2.60 -17.44
C LEU A 242 -27.06 -3.65 -17.04
N THR A 243 -27.43 -4.54 -16.15
CA THR A 243 -26.53 -5.56 -15.59
C THR A 243 -26.70 -6.92 -16.24
N ASN A 244 -27.93 -7.22 -16.71
CA ASN A 244 -28.24 -8.52 -17.31
C ASN A 244 -29.20 -8.34 -18.50
N PRO A 245 -28.82 -8.74 -19.73
CA PRO A 245 -29.69 -8.68 -20.89
C PRO A 245 -30.90 -9.63 -20.80
N ASP A 246 -30.82 -10.67 -19.97
CA ASP A 246 -31.84 -11.68 -19.77
C ASP A 246 -32.66 -11.41 -18.50
N SER A 247 -32.85 -10.15 -18.14
CA SER A 247 -33.50 -9.76 -16.91
C SER A 247 -35.03 -9.78 -16.97
N GLY A 248 -35.63 -9.82 -15.80
CA GLY A 248 -37.05 -9.62 -15.56
C GLY A 248 -37.86 -10.87 -15.36
N GLY A 249 -38.54 -10.94 -14.22
CA GLY A 249 -39.48 -11.98 -13.90
C GLY A 249 -38.95 -13.14 -13.09
N LEU A 250 -39.55 -14.30 -13.37
CA LEU A 250 -39.20 -15.56 -12.71
C LEU A 250 -38.17 -16.30 -13.58
N HIS A 251 -36.99 -16.59 -13.06
CA HIS A 251 -35.93 -17.32 -13.76
C HIS A 251 -36.02 -18.83 -13.57
N GLY A 252 -37.17 -19.33 -13.19
CA GLY A 252 -37.50 -20.75 -13.07
C GLY A 252 -38.92 -20.94 -12.56
N PRO A 253 -39.43 -22.18 -12.56
CA PRO A 253 -40.76 -22.49 -12.08
C PRO A 253 -40.79 -22.43 -10.53
N PRO A 254 -41.87 -21.87 -9.94
CA PRO A 254 -42.18 -22.12 -8.53
C PRO A 254 -42.46 -23.61 -8.29
N VAL A 255 -42.13 -24.10 -7.09
CA VAL A 255 -42.29 -25.51 -6.74
C VAL A 255 -43.31 -25.65 -5.62
N LEU A 256 -44.39 -26.42 -5.85
CA LEU A 256 -45.41 -26.71 -4.89
C LEU A 256 -45.19 -28.08 -4.26
N GLY A 257 -45.38 -28.24 -2.98
CA GLY A 257 -45.23 -29.52 -2.30
C GLY A 257 -45.58 -29.48 -0.82
N GLN A 258 -45.42 -30.64 -0.19
CA GLN A 258 -45.52 -30.75 1.26
C GLN A 258 -44.41 -29.97 1.96
N ALA A 259 -44.66 -29.53 3.19
CA ALA A 259 -43.70 -28.70 3.94
C ALA A 259 -42.32 -29.35 4.07
N ALA A 260 -42.23 -30.62 4.42
CA ALA A 260 -40.97 -31.30 4.71
C ALA A 260 -40.05 -31.46 3.47
N PRO A 261 -40.54 -31.88 2.26
CA PRO A 261 -39.76 -31.83 1.02
C PRO A 261 -39.33 -30.43 0.63
N ILE A 262 -40.23 -29.43 0.68
CA ILE A 262 -39.91 -28.04 0.32
C ILE A 262 -38.83 -27.46 1.29
N ASP A 263 -38.94 -27.70 2.59
CA ASP A 263 -37.93 -27.26 3.55
C ASP A 263 -36.56 -27.93 3.33
N ARG A 264 -36.57 -29.15 2.79
CA ARG A 264 -35.33 -29.85 2.38
C ARG A 264 -34.72 -29.21 1.14
N MET A 265 -35.53 -28.91 0.12
CA MET A 265 -35.07 -28.17 -1.06
C MET A 265 -34.53 -26.79 -0.69
N LEU A 266 -35.23 -26.06 0.17
CA LEU A 266 -34.80 -24.75 0.65
C LEU A 266 -33.44 -24.80 1.37
N ARG A 267 -33.17 -25.86 2.16
CA ARG A 267 -31.84 -26.07 2.76
C ARG A 267 -30.76 -26.32 1.72
N LEU A 268 -31.04 -27.15 0.70
CA LEU A 268 -30.12 -27.42 -0.41
C LEU A 268 -29.82 -26.14 -1.21
N ASP A 269 -30.82 -25.27 -1.44
CA ASP A 269 -30.60 -23.99 -2.09
C ASP A 269 -29.68 -23.07 -1.25
N TRP A 270 -29.87 -23.00 0.07
CA TRP A 270 -28.98 -22.28 0.97
C TRP A 270 -27.56 -22.87 1.02
N ASP A 271 -27.44 -24.19 0.98
CA ASP A 271 -26.14 -24.87 0.87
C ASP A 271 -25.47 -24.52 -0.46
N ALA A 272 -26.21 -24.49 -1.57
CA ALA A 272 -25.70 -24.08 -2.88
C ALA A 272 -25.24 -22.62 -2.88
N VAL A 273 -26.03 -21.70 -2.30
CA VAL A 273 -25.63 -20.29 -2.14
C VAL A 273 -24.34 -20.20 -1.32
N THR A 274 -24.27 -20.90 -0.18
CA THR A 274 -23.06 -20.89 0.66
C THR A 274 -21.84 -21.44 -0.07
N HIS A 275 -22.03 -22.56 -0.78
CA HIS A 275 -20.97 -23.18 -1.55
C HIS A 275 -20.46 -22.26 -2.69
N SER A 276 -21.36 -21.55 -3.38
CA SER A 276 -20.99 -20.60 -4.43
C SER A 276 -20.18 -19.40 -3.89
N GLN A 277 -20.39 -19.03 -2.62
CA GLN A 277 -19.67 -17.90 -1.99
C GLN A 277 -18.35 -18.30 -1.30
N LEU A 278 -18.02 -19.59 -1.25
CA LEU A 278 -16.82 -20.08 -0.54
C LEU A 278 -15.52 -19.44 -1.07
N SER A 279 -15.43 -19.22 -2.37
CA SER A 279 -14.30 -18.54 -3.02
C SER A 279 -14.11 -17.10 -2.50
N ARG A 280 -15.23 -16.39 -2.24
CA ARG A 280 -15.21 -15.02 -1.70
C ARG A 280 -14.77 -14.98 -0.23
N PHE A 281 -15.17 -15.97 0.58
CA PHE A 281 -14.67 -16.08 1.95
C PHE A 281 -13.17 -16.34 1.99
N LEU A 282 -12.66 -17.17 1.09
CA LEU A 282 -11.23 -17.44 0.97
C LEU A 282 -10.46 -16.18 0.53
N GLU A 283 -10.98 -15.45 -0.46
CA GLU A 283 -10.43 -14.16 -0.91
C GLU A 283 -10.39 -13.15 0.25
N LEU A 284 -11.46 -13.06 1.03
CA LEU A 284 -11.53 -12.17 2.20
C LEU A 284 -10.46 -12.52 3.24
N ALA A 285 -10.23 -13.80 3.51
CA ALA A 285 -9.18 -14.25 4.42
C ALA A 285 -7.77 -13.84 3.93
N VAL A 286 -7.49 -13.97 2.63
CA VAL A 286 -6.22 -13.53 2.01
C VAL A 286 -6.06 -12.01 2.11
N LEU A 287 -7.13 -11.24 1.90
CA LEU A 287 -7.11 -9.79 2.03
C LEU A 287 -6.83 -9.35 3.48
N PHE A 288 -7.45 -9.97 4.48
CA PHE A 288 -7.16 -9.69 5.88
C PHE A 288 -5.69 -9.98 6.24
N LEU A 289 -5.15 -11.10 5.76
CA LEU A 289 -3.74 -11.42 5.96
C LEU A 289 -2.84 -10.34 5.31
N ALA A 290 -3.15 -9.92 4.09
CA ALA A 290 -2.41 -8.86 3.38
C ALA A 290 -2.48 -7.51 4.13
N ILE A 291 -3.63 -7.16 4.71
CA ILE A 291 -3.79 -5.93 5.53
C ILE A 291 -2.89 -6.00 6.76
N ILE A 292 -2.87 -7.12 7.47
CA ILE A 292 -2.01 -7.34 8.64
C ILE A 292 -0.54 -7.21 8.25
N VAL A 293 -0.12 -7.88 7.18
CA VAL A 293 1.27 -7.82 6.68
C VAL A 293 1.65 -6.37 6.32
N CYS A 294 0.80 -5.65 5.61
CA CYS A 294 1.04 -4.24 5.27
C CYS A 294 1.16 -3.36 6.53
N GLY A 295 0.32 -3.60 7.54
CA GLY A 295 0.36 -2.89 8.82
C GLY A 295 1.67 -3.13 9.57
N VAL A 296 2.12 -4.38 9.66
CA VAL A 296 3.40 -4.76 10.30
C VAL A 296 4.58 -4.15 9.54
N LEU A 297 4.62 -4.27 8.20
CA LEU A 297 5.70 -3.70 7.40
C LEU A 297 5.75 -2.17 7.51
N PHE A 298 4.61 -1.50 7.54
CA PHE A 298 4.53 -0.06 7.77
C PHE A 298 5.01 0.34 9.18
N TRP A 299 4.72 -0.47 10.19
CA TRP A 299 5.20 -0.22 11.55
C TRP A 299 6.72 -0.34 11.65
N LEU A 300 7.31 -1.34 10.96
CA LEU A 300 8.77 -1.57 10.91
C LEU A 300 9.51 -0.57 10.02
N ASP A 301 8.91 -0.11 8.92
CA ASP A 301 9.52 0.86 7.99
C ASP A 301 8.53 1.94 7.57
N ARG A 302 8.40 2.97 8.41
CA ARG A 302 7.50 4.13 8.19
C ARG A 302 7.91 5.03 7.01
N LYS A 303 9.14 4.89 6.50
CA LYS A 303 9.62 5.69 5.36
C LYS A 303 9.05 5.21 4.03
N GLU A 304 8.70 3.93 3.95
CA GLU A 304 8.15 3.34 2.73
C GLU A 304 6.63 3.56 2.65
N LYS A 305 6.22 4.47 1.75
CA LYS A 305 4.82 4.90 1.59
C LYS A 305 3.95 3.92 0.79
N SER A 306 4.52 2.90 0.14
CA SER A 306 3.75 1.93 -0.64
C SER A 306 2.91 1.00 0.25
N TYR A 307 3.37 0.67 1.48
CA TYR A 307 2.65 -0.22 2.39
C TYR A 307 1.24 0.26 2.76
N PRO A 308 1.03 1.52 3.23
CA PRO A 308 -0.31 2.00 3.58
C PRO A 308 -1.25 2.07 2.37
N TRP A 309 -0.75 2.34 1.16
CA TRP A 309 -1.59 2.35 -0.04
C TRP A 309 -2.04 0.95 -0.44
N LEU A 310 -1.18 -0.08 -0.34
CA LEU A 310 -1.61 -1.47 -0.55
C LEU A 310 -2.61 -1.90 0.52
N GLY A 311 -2.34 -1.58 1.79
CA GLY A 311 -3.27 -1.85 2.90
C GLY A 311 -4.64 -1.21 2.66
N ALA A 312 -4.69 0.05 2.23
CA ALA A 312 -5.93 0.74 1.87
C ALA A 312 -6.66 0.08 0.69
N THR A 313 -5.91 -0.38 -0.33
CA THR A 313 -6.48 -1.13 -1.46
C THR A 313 -7.12 -2.44 -0.99
N CYS A 314 -6.41 -3.23 -0.18
CA CYS A 314 -6.94 -4.47 0.39
C CYS A 314 -8.16 -4.22 1.30
N CYS A 315 -8.15 -3.15 2.12
CA CYS A 315 -9.29 -2.76 2.93
C CYS A 315 -10.51 -2.40 2.06
N ALA A 316 -10.32 -1.63 0.99
CA ALA A 316 -11.42 -1.25 0.10
C ALA A 316 -12.04 -2.49 -0.59
N ILE A 317 -11.21 -3.43 -1.08
CA ILE A 317 -11.67 -4.69 -1.67
C ILE A 317 -12.39 -5.55 -0.63
N ALA A 318 -11.84 -5.66 0.59
CA ALA A 318 -12.45 -6.43 1.67
C ALA A 318 -13.82 -5.86 2.09
N LEU A 319 -13.95 -4.53 2.14
CA LEU A 319 -15.22 -3.86 2.41
C LEU A 319 -16.24 -4.08 1.29
N GLN A 320 -15.81 -3.95 0.02
CA GLN A 320 -16.64 -4.25 -1.15
C GLN A 320 -17.17 -5.68 -1.10
N LEU A 321 -16.29 -6.63 -0.80
CA LEU A 321 -16.63 -8.04 -0.68
C LEU A 321 -17.57 -8.30 0.51
N GLY A 322 -17.34 -7.63 1.64
CA GLY A 322 -18.22 -7.68 2.82
C GLY A 322 -19.63 -7.18 2.53
N VAL A 323 -19.77 -6.08 1.79
CA VAL A 323 -21.06 -5.57 1.31
C VAL A 323 -21.76 -6.62 0.45
N SER A 324 -21.07 -7.15 -0.56
CA SER A 324 -21.61 -8.18 -1.47
C SER A 324 -22.06 -9.44 -0.71
N LEU A 325 -21.25 -9.93 0.25
CA LEU A 325 -21.63 -11.07 1.08
C LEU A 325 -22.85 -10.76 1.95
N THR A 326 -22.95 -9.54 2.52
CA THR A 326 -24.12 -9.12 3.30
C THR A 326 -25.39 -9.16 2.46
N GLY A 327 -25.36 -8.68 1.22
CA GLY A 327 -26.49 -8.74 0.28
C GLY A 327 -26.89 -10.18 -0.08
N ASN A 328 -25.91 -11.08 -0.29
CA ASN A 328 -26.16 -12.48 -0.66
C ASN A 328 -26.72 -13.36 0.48
N TYR A 329 -26.67 -12.90 1.74
CA TYR A 329 -27.15 -13.66 2.89
C TYR A 329 -28.30 -12.99 3.64
N THR A 330 -28.50 -11.69 3.45
CA THR A 330 -29.42 -10.92 4.29
C THR A 330 -30.21 -9.88 3.47
N THR A 331 -31.30 -9.40 4.03
CA THR A 331 -32.06 -8.26 3.54
C THR A 331 -31.75 -6.97 4.31
N LEU A 332 -30.54 -6.85 4.88
CA LEU A 332 -30.11 -5.65 5.61
C LEU A 332 -29.85 -4.46 4.67
N LEU A 333 -29.29 -4.75 3.49
CA LEU A 333 -28.97 -3.74 2.50
C LEU A 333 -30.00 -3.79 1.36
N PRO A 334 -30.77 -2.73 1.12
CA PRO A 334 -31.61 -2.66 -0.08
C PRO A 334 -30.74 -2.65 -1.34
N GLY A 335 -31.23 -3.26 -2.43
CA GLY A 335 -30.44 -3.47 -3.65
C GLY A 335 -29.84 -2.19 -4.22
N TRP A 336 -30.55 -1.05 -4.18
CA TRP A 336 -29.99 0.22 -4.62
C TRP A 336 -28.77 0.67 -3.81
N LEU A 337 -28.75 0.35 -2.49
CA LEU A 337 -27.60 0.70 -1.62
C LEU A 337 -26.42 -0.24 -1.86
N ASP A 338 -26.70 -1.54 -2.10
CA ASP A 338 -25.68 -2.52 -2.47
C ASP A 338 -24.96 -2.07 -3.75
N PHE A 339 -25.72 -1.75 -4.82
CA PHE A 339 -25.15 -1.22 -6.07
C PHE A 339 -24.42 0.12 -5.88
N LEU A 340 -24.96 1.03 -5.05
CA LEU A 340 -24.30 2.29 -4.75
C LEU A 340 -22.92 2.06 -4.11
N LEU A 341 -22.85 1.18 -3.13
CA LEU A 341 -21.61 0.89 -2.45
C LEU A 341 -20.61 0.17 -3.37
N ILE A 342 -21.04 -0.89 -4.05
CA ILE A 342 -20.16 -1.74 -4.86
C ILE A 342 -19.73 -1.03 -6.14
N ASP A 343 -20.68 -0.58 -6.97
CA ASP A 343 -20.39 -0.10 -8.31
C ASP A 343 -20.00 1.38 -8.35
N VAL A 344 -20.64 2.21 -7.51
CA VAL A 344 -20.42 3.67 -7.54
C VAL A 344 -19.23 4.06 -6.67
N ILE A 345 -19.12 3.48 -5.48
CA ILE A 345 -18.10 3.89 -4.50
C ILE A 345 -16.86 3.00 -4.59
N PHE A 346 -16.99 1.70 -4.25
CA PHE A 346 -15.81 0.85 -4.08
C PHE A 346 -15.10 0.54 -5.40
N ALA A 347 -15.79 0.21 -6.47
CA ALA A 347 -15.14 -0.14 -7.72
C ALA A 347 -14.22 0.97 -8.28
N PRO A 348 -14.67 2.24 -8.42
CA PRO A 348 -13.80 3.34 -8.85
C PRO A 348 -12.67 3.64 -7.85
N VAL A 349 -12.94 3.55 -6.54
CA VAL A 349 -11.94 3.79 -5.49
C VAL A 349 -10.84 2.73 -5.54
N VAL A 350 -11.20 1.45 -5.71
CA VAL A 350 -10.22 0.35 -5.83
C VAL A 350 -9.29 0.56 -7.02
N ILE A 351 -9.82 0.96 -8.19
CA ILE A 351 -8.99 1.31 -9.36
C ILE A 351 -7.97 2.39 -9.00
N SER A 352 -8.43 3.44 -8.33
CA SER A 352 -7.61 4.59 -7.95
C SER A 352 -6.53 4.24 -6.93
N LEU A 353 -6.88 3.42 -5.95
CA LEU A 353 -5.95 2.94 -4.94
C LEU A 353 -4.85 2.05 -5.56
N TRP A 354 -5.19 1.20 -6.54
CA TRP A 354 -4.19 0.44 -7.30
C TRP A 354 -3.22 1.35 -8.07
N ILE A 355 -3.73 2.39 -8.75
CA ILE A 355 -2.87 3.36 -9.46
C ILE A 355 -1.93 4.06 -8.49
N LEU A 356 -2.44 4.53 -7.35
CA LEU A 356 -1.64 5.20 -6.33
C LEU A 356 -0.62 4.27 -5.68
N PHE A 357 -1.01 3.03 -5.36
CA PHE A 357 -0.07 2.02 -4.86
C PHE A 357 1.13 1.85 -5.80
N TRP A 358 0.89 1.60 -7.09
CA TRP A 358 1.96 1.43 -8.07
C TRP A 358 2.77 2.71 -8.29
N ALA A 359 2.13 3.89 -8.23
CA ALA A 359 2.83 5.18 -8.31
C ALA A 359 3.82 5.37 -7.14
N TYR A 360 3.42 5.02 -5.91
CA TYR A 360 4.32 5.04 -4.75
C TYR A 360 5.37 3.94 -4.81
N TRP A 361 5.01 2.75 -5.29
CA TRP A 361 5.94 1.63 -5.49
C TRP A 361 7.12 2.02 -6.39
N PHE A 362 6.83 2.66 -7.54
CA PHE A 362 7.84 3.12 -8.49
C PHE A 362 8.42 4.50 -8.15
N ARG A 363 8.12 5.05 -6.98
CA ARG A 363 8.62 6.35 -6.51
C ARG A 363 8.45 7.44 -7.57
N MET A 364 7.23 7.59 -8.10
CA MET A 364 6.92 8.58 -9.12
C MET A 364 7.14 9.99 -8.59
N GLY A 365 7.67 10.87 -9.45
CA GLY A 365 7.72 12.32 -9.15
C GLY A 365 6.34 12.97 -9.27
N ARG A 366 6.19 14.19 -8.72
CA ARG A 366 4.96 15.01 -8.83
C ARG A 366 3.70 14.31 -8.30
N MET A 367 3.81 13.61 -7.19
CA MET A 367 2.70 12.84 -6.59
C MET A 367 1.43 13.66 -6.39
N LEU A 368 1.54 14.96 -6.04
CA LEU A 368 0.37 15.82 -5.84
C LEU A 368 -0.49 15.93 -7.11
N ARG A 369 0.14 16.09 -8.28
CA ARG A 369 -0.59 16.13 -9.58
C ARG A 369 -1.23 14.78 -9.88
N MET A 370 -0.54 13.68 -9.58
CA MET A 370 -1.08 12.34 -9.74
C MET A 370 -2.35 12.15 -8.89
N HIS A 371 -2.34 12.56 -7.62
CA HIS A 371 -3.52 12.51 -6.77
C HIS A 371 -4.70 13.31 -7.36
N TYR A 372 -4.48 14.54 -7.83
CA TYR A 372 -5.54 15.33 -8.44
C TYR A 372 -6.13 14.69 -9.70
N MET A 373 -5.28 14.13 -10.58
CA MET A 373 -5.77 13.44 -11.79
C MET A 373 -6.56 12.18 -11.45
N VAL A 374 -5.99 11.31 -10.59
CA VAL A 374 -6.62 10.05 -10.21
C VAL A 374 -7.98 10.31 -9.53
N TRP A 375 -8.00 11.12 -8.48
CA TRP A 375 -9.25 11.40 -7.75
C TRP A 375 -10.26 12.23 -8.56
N GLY A 376 -9.79 13.10 -9.47
CA GLY A 376 -10.65 13.84 -10.39
C GLY A 376 -11.41 12.91 -11.35
N PHE A 377 -10.70 11.99 -12.01
CA PHE A 377 -11.34 10.99 -12.88
C PHE A 377 -12.22 10.01 -12.10
N THR A 378 -11.80 9.64 -10.88
CA THR A 378 -12.60 8.79 -9.99
C THR A 378 -13.93 9.46 -9.63
N ALA A 379 -13.89 10.71 -9.20
CA ALA A 379 -15.11 11.46 -8.86
C ALA A 379 -16.05 11.60 -10.07
N ALA A 380 -15.50 11.89 -11.24
CA ALA A 380 -16.28 11.95 -12.48
C ALA A 380 -16.92 10.60 -12.81
N LEU A 381 -16.15 9.49 -12.67
CA LEU A 381 -16.66 8.14 -12.88
C LEU A 381 -17.77 7.79 -11.87
N MET A 382 -17.57 8.10 -10.58
CA MET A 382 -18.57 7.88 -9.53
C MET A 382 -19.88 8.59 -9.85
N VAL A 383 -19.84 9.86 -10.24
CA VAL A 383 -21.02 10.64 -10.63
C VAL A 383 -21.71 10.01 -11.85
N THR A 384 -20.93 9.65 -12.88
CA THR A 384 -21.47 9.06 -14.11
C THR A 384 -22.16 7.73 -13.83
N VAL A 385 -21.53 6.84 -13.06
CA VAL A 385 -22.12 5.53 -12.70
C VAL A 385 -23.32 5.70 -11.77
N ALA A 386 -23.28 6.66 -10.83
CA ALA A 386 -24.45 6.95 -9.97
C ALA A 386 -25.67 7.37 -10.79
N MET A 387 -25.49 8.15 -11.85
CA MET A 387 -26.58 8.54 -12.76
C MET A 387 -27.18 7.37 -13.54
N MET A 388 -26.44 6.26 -13.68
CA MET A 388 -26.86 5.03 -14.37
C MET A 388 -27.49 3.98 -13.42
N ARG A 389 -27.61 4.27 -12.12
CA ARG A 389 -28.09 3.32 -11.09
C ARG A 389 -29.30 3.85 -10.33
N ALA A 390 -30.08 2.93 -9.77
CA ALA A 390 -31.14 3.29 -8.85
C ALA A 390 -30.59 4.05 -7.61
N PRO A 391 -31.33 5.00 -7.04
CA PRO A 391 -32.69 5.39 -7.44
C PRO A 391 -32.76 6.47 -8.52
N LEU A 392 -31.69 6.92 -9.13
CA LEU A 392 -31.67 8.05 -10.07
C LEU A 392 -32.12 7.66 -11.47
N TYR A 393 -31.59 6.53 -12.00
CA TYR A 393 -31.88 6.07 -13.35
C TYR A 393 -33.35 5.64 -13.50
N GLY A 394 -33.95 6.02 -14.60
CA GLY A 394 -35.38 5.76 -14.88
C GLY A 394 -36.36 6.63 -14.08
N ARG A 395 -35.94 7.31 -13.01
CA ARG A 395 -36.78 8.17 -12.18
C ARG A 395 -36.45 9.65 -12.31
N VAL A 396 -35.17 10.00 -12.14
CA VAL A 396 -34.64 11.35 -12.23
C VAL A 396 -33.85 11.54 -13.53
N VAL A 397 -33.04 10.56 -13.87
CA VAL A 397 -32.23 10.52 -15.09
C VAL A 397 -33.03 9.75 -16.16
N PRO A 398 -33.38 10.38 -17.28
CA PRO A 398 -34.12 9.71 -18.36
C PRO A 398 -33.33 8.55 -18.95
N VAL A 399 -34.00 7.44 -19.25
CA VAL A 399 -33.39 6.21 -19.81
C VAL A 399 -32.59 6.50 -21.09
N GLN A 400 -33.06 7.44 -21.93
CA GLN A 400 -32.37 7.85 -23.16
C GLN A 400 -30.95 8.41 -22.94
N TRP A 401 -30.63 8.91 -21.74
CA TRP A 401 -29.28 9.42 -21.42
C TRP A 401 -28.23 8.35 -21.32
N LEU A 402 -28.64 7.07 -21.28
CA LEU A 402 -27.70 5.94 -21.28
C LEU A 402 -26.75 5.97 -22.48
N VAL A 403 -27.24 6.43 -23.66
CA VAL A 403 -26.44 6.59 -24.90
C VAL A 403 -25.23 7.48 -24.68
N LEU A 404 -25.30 8.46 -23.76
CA LEU A 404 -24.20 9.36 -23.42
C LEU A 404 -23.41 8.87 -22.19
N LEU A 405 -24.12 8.39 -21.17
CA LEU A 405 -23.52 8.03 -19.89
C LEU A 405 -22.67 6.76 -19.98
N ALA A 406 -23.10 5.74 -20.71
CA ALA A 406 -22.37 4.49 -20.82
C ALA A 406 -21.00 4.67 -21.53
N PRO A 407 -20.90 5.31 -22.71
CA PRO A 407 -19.61 5.59 -23.32
C PRO A 407 -18.71 6.49 -22.47
N LEU A 408 -19.30 7.45 -21.74
CA LEU A 408 -18.57 8.34 -20.83
C LEU A 408 -17.95 7.55 -19.66
N ALA A 409 -18.69 6.62 -19.07
CA ALA A 409 -18.17 5.75 -18.02
C ALA A 409 -17.00 4.88 -18.52
N VAL A 410 -17.13 4.28 -19.71
CA VAL A 410 -16.06 3.52 -20.35
C VAL A 410 -14.84 4.40 -20.63
N LEU A 411 -15.03 5.61 -21.16
CA LEU A 411 -13.95 6.57 -21.41
C LEU A 411 -13.19 6.92 -20.13
N LEU A 412 -13.90 7.21 -19.04
CA LEU A 412 -13.28 7.53 -17.74
C LEU A 412 -12.51 6.34 -17.17
N LYS A 413 -13.04 5.12 -17.28
CA LYS A 413 -12.30 3.90 -16.92
C LYS A 413 -11.02 3.74 -17.77
N LEU A 414 -11.12 3.95 -19.10
CA LEU A 414 -9.95 3.88 -20.01
C LEU A 414 -8.90 4.94 -19.67
N LEU A 415 -9.30 6.15 -19.25
CA LEU A 415 -8.37 7.17 -18.78
C LEU A 415 -7.65 6.74 -17.50
N LEU A 416 -8.36 6.15 -16.54
CA LEU A 416 -7.74 5.56 -15.34
C LEU A 416 -6.81 4.40 -15.69
N GLY A 417 -7.21 3.51 -16.61
CA GLY A 417 -6.35 2.44 -17.13
C GLY A 417 -5.10 2.96 -17.83
N SER A 418 -5.22 4.03 -18.60
CA SER A 418 -4.08 4.70 -19.24
C SER A 418 -3.10 5.26 -18.23
N LEU A 419 -3.59 5.81 -17.11
CA LEU A 419 -2.74 6.25 -16.00
C LEU A 419 -2.00 5.06 -15.36
N LEU A 420 -2.66 3.92 -15.17
CA LEU A 420 -2.02 2.72 -14.66
C LEU A 420 -0.91 2.22 -15.60
N LEU A 421 -1.18 2.17 -16.90
CA LEU A 421 -0.19 1.80 -17.91
C LEU A 421 0.98 2.79 -17.98
N TRP A 422 0.69 4.09 -17.85
CA TRP A 422 1.73 5.11 -17.81
C TRP A 422 2.61 4.97 -16.56
N VAL A 423 2.03 4.69 -15.39
CA VAL A 423 2.78 4.41 -14.16
C VAL A 423 3.68 3.19 -14.33
N ALA A 424 3.17 2.12 -14.94
CA ALA A 424 3.95 0.92 -15.25
C ALA A 424 5.12 1.22 -16.20
N TRP A 425 4.84 1.94 -17.27
CA TRP A 425 5.85 2.36 -18.26
C TRP A 425 6.98 3.18 -17.64
N GLU A 426 6.61 4.22 -16.88
CA GLU A 426 7.60 5.06 -16.21
C GLU A 426 8.38 4.30 -15.13
N GLY A 427 7.72 3.36 -14.43
CA GLY A 427 8.37 2.45 -13.49
C GLY A 427 9.43 1.58 -14.15
N MET A 428 9.13 1.00 -15.32
CA MET A 428 10.08 0.21 -16.11
C MET A 428 11.30 1.04 -16.59
N ARG A 429 11.09 2.32 -16.89
CA ARG A 429 12.19 3.22 -17.30
C ARG A 429 13.16 3.51 -16.15
N LYS A 430 12.68 3.51 -14.90
CA LYS A 430 13.47 3.86 -13.70
C LYS A 430 14.16 2.66 -13.06
N ASP A 431 13.46 1.55 -12.96
CA ASP A 431 13.93 0.33 -12.29
C ASP A 431 13.63 -0.89 -13.16
N HIS A 432 14.56 -1.21 -14.07
CA HIS A 432 14.37 -2.32 -15.01
C HIS A 432 14.16 -3.67 -14.31
N ALA A 433 14.93 -3.98 -13.27
CA ALA A 433 14.88 -5.30 -12.63
C ALA A 433 13.65 -5.48 -11.74
N GLY A 434 13.30 -4.46 -10.95
CA GLY A 434 12.15 -4.50 -10.03
C GLY A 434 10.82 -4.42 -10.76
N ALA A 435 10.74 -3.61 -11.82
CA ALA A 435 9.51 -3.41 -12.59
C ALA A 435 9.09 -4.65 -13.38
N TRP A 436 10.04 -5.41 -13.98
CA TRP A 436 9.72 -6.64 -14.69
C TRP A 436 9.05 -7.69 -13.80
N LEU A 437 9.48 -7.80 -12.55
CA LEU A 437 8.88 -8.71 -11.58
C LEU A 437 7.45 -8.28 -11.16
N ALA A 438 7.15 -6.97 -11.24
CA ALA A 438 5.84 -6.42 -10.90
C ALA A 438 4.83 -6.51 -12.05
N LEU A 439 5.27 -6.64 -13.31
CA LEU A 439 4.39 -6.68 -14.50
C LEU A 439 3.32 -7.77 -14.45
N PRO A 440 3.60 -9.03 -14.05
CA PRO A 440 2.56 -10.05 -13.95
C PRO A 440 1.45 -9.66 -12.98
N ALA A 441 1.80 -9.13 -11.81
CA ALA A 441 0.82 -8.67 -10.83
C ALA A 441 -0.02 -7.51 -11.38
N LEU A 442 0.61 -6.55 -12.06
CA LEU A 442 -0.07 -5.41 -12.66
C LEU A 442 -1.00 -5.81 -13.80
N ALA A 443 -0.59 -6.78 -14.63
CA ALA A 443 -1.44 -7.34 -15.69
C ALA A 443 -2.67 -8.05 -15.12
N LEU A 444 -2.49 -8.84 -14.05
CA LEU A 444 -3.58 -9.52 -13.34
C LEU A 444 -4.55 -8.53 -12.69
N VAL A 445 -4.03 -7.46 -12.08
CA VAL A 445 -4.86 -6.34 -11.59
C VAL A 445 -5.67 -5.74 -12.73
N GLY A 446 -5.06 -5.50 -13.91
CA GLY A 446 -5.77 -5.04 -15.09
C GLY A 446 -6.93 -5.94 -15.49
N VAL A 447 -6.74 -7.25 -15.51
CA VAL A 447 -7.82 -8.22 -15.79
C VAL A 447 -8.95 -8.09 -14.75
N SER A 448 -8.62 -7.97 -13.46
CA SER A 448 -9.65 -7.85 -12.42
C SER A 448 -10.45 -6.54 -12.51
N LEU A 449 -9.82 -5.44 -12.90
CA LEU A 449 -10.45 -4.12 -12.99
C LEU A 449 -11.40 -3.98 -14.19
N TYR A 450 -11.14 -4.70 -15.29
CA TYR A 450 -11.89 -4.62 -16.54
C TYR A 450 -12.76 -5.86 -16.80
N GLN A 451 -13.11 -6.59 -15.76
CA GLN A 451 -13.92 -7.81 -15.85
C GLN A 451 -15.24 -7.61 -16.58
N GLN A 452 -15.97 -6.53 -16.31
CA GLN A 452 -17.28 -6.25 -16.96
C GLN A 452 -17.12 -6.01 -18.45
N GLU A 453 -16.08 -5.28 -18.86
CA GLU A 453 -15.80 -5.02 -20.26
C GLU A 453 -15.33 -6.29 -21.01
N LEU A 454 -14.61 -7.17 -20.31
CA LEU A 454 -14.21 -8.48 -20.87
C LEU A 454 -15.42 -9.41 -21.05
N LEU A 455 -16.41 -9.32 -20.15
CA LEU A 455 -17.64 -10.09 -20.27
C LEU A 455 -18.46 -9.68 -21.52
N VAL A 456 -18.50 -8.37 -21.86
CA VAL A 456 -19.13 -7.87 -23.08
C VAL A 456 -18.48 -8.42 -24.34
N LEU A 457 -17.19 -8.80 -24.29
CA LEU A 457 -16.45 -9.46 -25.37
C LEU A 457 -16.71 -10.99 -25.41
N HIS A 458 -17.72 -11.50 -24.70
CA HIS A 458 -18.06 -12.91 -24.56
C HIS A 458 -16.93 -13.79 -24.04
N LEU A 459 -15.99 -13.22 -23.26
CA LEU A 459 -14.98 -13.98 -22.55
C LEU A 459 -15.59 -14.53 -21.27
N GLN A 460 -15.74 -15.86 -21.21
CA GLN A 460 -16.23 -16.52 -20.00
C GLN A 460 -15.20 -16.42 -18.89
N LEU A 461 -15.50 -15.64 -17.86
CA LEU A 461 -14.59 -15.33 -16.76
C LEU A 461 -14.92 -16.10 -15.48
N MET A 462 -15.92 -16.99 -15.50
CA MET A 462 -16.29 -17.86 -14.39
C MET A 462 -15.92 -19.31 -14.68
N ILE A 463 -15.36 -19.97 -13.67
CA ILE A 463 -15.09 -21.40 -13.65
C ILE A 463 -15.76 -22.00 -12.43
N PHE A 464 -16.11 -23.28 -12.49
CA PHE A 464 -16.84 -23.97 -11.42
C PHE A 464 -16.05 -25.18 -10.88
N PRO A 465 -14.84 -25.00 -10.32
CA PRO A 465 -14.10 -26.11 -9.72
C PRO A 465 -14.85 -26.65 -8.50
N PHE A 466 -15.11 -27.94 -8.49
CA PHE A 466 -15.86 -28.63 -7.41
C PHE A 466 -17.23 -28.00 -7.12
N GLY A 467 -17.88 -27.38 -8.13
CA GLY A 467 -19.17 -26.69 -7.97
C GLY A 467 -19.12 -25.31 -7.31
N MET A 468 -17.92 -24.80 -6.99
CA MET A 468 -17.75 -23.44 -6.50
C MET A 468 -17.68 -22.46 -7.65
N ALA A 469 -18.47 -21.38 -7.59
CA ALA A 469 -18.35 -20.29 -8.54
C ALA A 469 -17.07 -19.48 -8.25
N VAL A 470 -16.07 -19.58 -9.11
CA VAL A 470 -14.81 -18.85 -9.02
C VAL A 470 -14.65 -17.93 -10.21
N ASN A 471 -14.60 -16.64 -9.95
CA ASN A 471 -14.31 -15.67 -10.99
C ASN A 471 -12.81 -15.59 -11.26
N ILE A 472 -12.40 -15.52 -12.52
CA ILE A 472 -10.98 -15.35 -12.91
C ILE A 472 -10.38 -14.09 -12.27
N SER A 473 -11.18 -13.03 -12.08
CA SER A 473 -10.72 -11.82 -11.36
C SER A 473 -10.31 -12.10 -9.91
N GLN A 474 -10.98 -13.01 -9.21
CA GLN A 474 -10.61 -13.41 -7.83
C GLN A 474 -9.25 -14.12 -7.84
N ILE A 475 -9.05 -15.05 -8.78
CA ILE A 475 -7.74 -15.69 -8.95
C ILE A 475 -6.67 -14.66 -9.26
N ALA A 476 -6.97 -13.70 -10.14
CA ALA A 476 -6.06 -12.63 -10.50
C ALA A 476 -5.68 -11.76 -9.29
N VAL A 477 -6.62 -11.40 -8.43
CA VAL A 477 -6.37 -10.65 -7.20
C VAL A 477 -5.49 -11.45 -6.24
N VAL A 478 -5.84 -12.72 -5.95
CA VAL A 478 -5.07 -13.57 -5.02
C VAL A 478 -3.64 -13.80 -5.51
N VAL A 479 -3.46 -14.11 -6.80
CA VAL A 479 -2.13 -14.32 -7.39
C VAL A 479 -1.33 -13.02 -7.41
N SER A 480 -1.95 -11.88 -7.79
CA SER A 480 -1.26 -10.59 -7.78
C SER A 480 -0.84 -10.18 -6.37
N LEU A 481 -1.69 -10.36 -5.35
CA LEU A 481 -1.34 -10.11 -3.95
C LEU A 481 -0.20 -11.00 -3.48
N SER A 482 -0.18 -12.28 -3.88
CA SER A 482 0.91 -13.21 -3.56
C SER A 482 2.24 -12.72 -4.16
N ILE A 483 2.24 -12.34 -5.44
CA ILE A 483 3.43 -11.78 -6.11
C ILE A 483 3.87 -10.48 -5.41
N ILE A 484 2.95 -9.57 -5.15
CA ILE A 484 3.24 -8.30 -4.48
C ILE A 484 3.81 -8.54 -3.08
N THR A 485 3.26 -9.49 -2.31
CA THR A 485 3.77 -9.86 -0.98
C THR A 485 5.22 -10.34 -1.04
N VAL A 486 5.55 -11.21 -2.01
CA VAL A 486 6.93 -11.66 -2.24
C VAL A 486 7.84 -10.48 -2.59
N LEU A 487 7.40 -9.58 -3.46
CA LEU A 487 8.16 -8.39 -3.84
C LEU A 487 8.38 -7.43 -2.67
N LEU A 488 7.34 -7.21 -1.84
CA LEU A 488 7.43 -6.41 -0.61
C LEU A 488 8.45 -7.01 0.37
N MET A 489 8.36 -8.31 0.61
CA MET A 489 9.29 -9.01 1.49
C MET A 489 10.73 -8.91 0.97
N ARG A 490 10.94 -9.13 -0.33
CA ARG A 490 12.27 -8.98 -0.95
C ARG A 490 12.81 -7.55 -0.78
N ARG A 491 11.99 -6.53 -1.01
CA ARG A 491 12.38 -5.12 -0.85
C ARG A 491 12.70 -4.78 0.61
N PHE A 492 11.90 -5.28 1.54
CA PHE A 492 12.15 -5.12 2.98
C PHE A 492 13.46 -5.77 3.41
N LEU A 493 13.72 -7.02 3.01
CA LEU A 493 14.99 -7.70 3.29
C LEU A 493 16.20 -6.99 2.68
N GLN A 494 16.07 -6.43 1.47
CA GLN A 494 17.12 -5.62 0.87
C GLN A 494 17.39 -4.35 1.68
N SER A 495 16.35 -3.67 2.16
CA SER A 495 16.51 -2.47 2.99
C SER A 495 17.21 -2.77 4.33
N LEU A 496 16.90 -3.91 4.96
CA LEU A 496 17.56 -4.38 6.18
C LEU A 496 19.05 -4.68 5.93
N ARG A 497 19.36 -5.39 4.84
CA ARG A 497 20.77 -5.70 4.50
C ARG A 497 21.60 -4.44 4.25
N LEU A 498 21.04 -3.47 3.54
CA LEU A 498 21.71 -2.18 3.32
C LEU A 498 21.96 -1.44 4.64
N ARG A 499 21.00 -1.41 5.55
CA ARG A 499 21.21 -0.80 6.88
C ARG A 499 22.33 -1.49 7.65
N GLN A 500 22.33 -2.82 7.70
CA GLN A 500 23.41 -3.59 8.36
C GLN A 500 24.78 -3.37 7.73
N GLN A 501 24.86 -3.24 6.40
CA GLN A 501 26.11 -2.89 5.72
C GLN A 501 26.62 -1.51 6.11
N TRP A 502 25.73 -0.50 6.12
CA TRP A 502 26.10 0.85 6.57
C TRP A 502 26.56 0.90 8.02
N GLU A 503 25.87 0.20 8.92
CA GLU A 503 26.27 0.10 10.34
C GLU A 503 27.65 -0.56 10.48
N ALA A 504 27.91 -1.64 9.74
CA ALA A 504 29.21 -2.31 9.75
C ALA A 504 30.35 -1.43 9.19
N GLU A 505 30.10 -0.64 8.13
CA GLU A 505 31.08 0.30 7.57
C GLU A 505 31.41 1.42 8.57
N ILE A 506 30.41 1.94 9.28
CA ILE A 506 30.60 2.97 10.32
C ILE A 506 31.41 2.38 11.49
N ASP A 507 31.09 1.17 11.95
CA ASP A 507 31.83 0.52 13.03
C ASP A 507 33.31 0.28 12.66
N GLN A 508 33.60 -0.11 11.43
CA GLN A 508 34.99 -0.24 10.95
C GLN A 508 35.71 1.12 10.98
N ALA A 509 35.07 2.18 10.52
CA ALA A 509 35.65 3.51 10.55
C ALA A 509 35.95 3.99 11.98
N ARG A 510 35.06 3.71 12.94
CA ARG A 510 35.24 3.98 14.36
C ARG A 510 36.45 3.23 14.93
N GLN A 511 36.61 1.95 14.62
CA GLN A 511 37.76 1.15 15.05
C GLN A 511 39.08 1.72 14.53
N ILE A 512 39.11 2.15 13.25
CA ILE A 512 40.34 2.78 12.67
C ILE A 512 40.63 4.09 13.40
N GLN A 513 39.65 4.93 13.71
CA GLN A 513 39.85 6.18 14.42
C GLN A 513 40.40 5.95 15.86
N GLN A 514 39.88 4.94 16.56
CA GLN A 514 40.33 4.61 17.92
C GLN A 514 41.84 4.28 17.96
N LEU A 515 42.40 3.67 16.90
CA LEU A 515 43.84 3.40 16.80
C LEU A 515 44.70 4.66 16.63
N LEU A 516 44.09 5.80 16.24
CA LEU A 516 44.81 7.06 16.04
C LEU A 516 44.85 7.93 17.31
N ILE A 517 43.96 7.68 18.25
CA ILE A 517 43.91 8.34 19.56
C ILE A 517 44.96 7.64 20.45
N PRO A 518 45.77 8.37 21.23
CA PRO A 518 46.75 7.76 22.16
C PRO A 518 46.03 6.86 23.18
N GLU A 519 46.36 5.56 23.18
CA GLU A 519 45.81 4.59 24.15
C GLU A 519 46.38 4.80 25.57
N ALA A 520 47.59 5.30 25.68
CA ALA A 520 48.28 5.55 26.93
C ALA A 520 48.85 6.97 26.99
N ILE A 521 48.57 7.69 28.08
CA ILE A 521 49.16 8.97 28.35
C ILE A 521 50.62 8.74 28.82
N PRO A 522 51.61 9.28 28.11
CA PRO A 522 52.99 9.11 28.52
C PRO A 522 53.26 9.83 29.88
N THR A 523 54.02 9.20 30.74
CA THR A 523 54.47 9.82 31.98
C THR A 523 55.58 10.84 31.68
N VAL A 524 55.36 12.11 32.03
CA VAL A 524 56.33 13.18 31.86
C VAL A 524 56.79 13.62 33.25
N PRO A 525 58.13 13.47 33.54
CA PRO A 525 58.62 13.81 34.87
C PRO A 525 58.30 15.26 35.27
N GLY A 526 57.73 15.46 36.46
CA GLY A 526 57.35 16.77 36.95
C GLY A 526 56.03 17.33 36.43
N PHE A 527 55.26 16.54 35.65
CA PHE A 527 53.96 16.92 35.14
C PHE A 527 52.94 15.79 35.30
N VAL A 528 51.68 16.19 35.61
CA VAL A 528 50.51 15.31 35.58
C VAL A 528 49.65 15.72 34.40
N LEU A 529 49.37 14.75 33.49
CA LEU A 529 48.57 14.93 32.31
C LEU A 529 47.22 14.22 32.53
N GLU A 530 46.14 14.87 32.19
CA GLU A 530 44.79 14.30 32.17
C GLU A 530 44.19 14.56 30.78
N THR A 531 43.58 13.55 30.17
CA THR A 531 42.92 13.67 28.89
C THR A 531 41.55 12.99 28.95
N GLU A 532 40.56 13.61 28.38
CA GLU A 532 39.23 13.04 28.20
C GLU A 532 38.75 13.35 26.78
N TYR A 533 38.22 12.32 26.11
CA TYR A 533 37.66 12.42 24.79
C TYR A 533 36.28 11.75 24.75
N ARG A 534 35.27 12.47 24.24
CA ARG A 534 33.90 12.00 24.09
C ARG A 534 33.37 12.41 22.71
N PRO A 535 33.34 11.48 21.77
CA PRO A 535 32.75 11.76 20.45
C PRO A 535 31.22 11.93 20.56
N ALA A 536 30.67 12.88 19.80
CA ALA A 536 29.23 13.10 19.69
C ALA A 536 28.56 12.11 18.76
N GLN A 537 29.29 11.59 17.79
CA GLN A 537 28.85 10.59 16.80
C GLN A 537 29.78 9.37 16.84
N GLU A 538 29.49 8.38 15.96
CA GLU A 538 30.30 7.16 15.85
C GLU A 538 31.76 7.45 15.46
N VAL A 539 32.01 8.51 14.67
CA VAL A 539 33.32 8.98 14.22
C VAL A 539 33.41 10.48 14.45
N GLY A 540 34.39 10.93 15.25
CA GLY A 540 34.56 12.32 15.65
C GLY A 540 35.50 13.12 14.75
N GLY A 541 35.44 14.47 14.85
CA GLY A 541 36.33 15.44 14.21
C GLY A 541 37.51 15.84 15.07
N ASP A 542 37.42 15.69 16.38
CA ASP A 542 38.47 16.05 17.32
C ASP A 542 39.68 15.11 17.24
N PHE A 543 40.87 15.68 17.42
CA PHE A 543 42.11 14.91 17.53
C PHE A 543 43.02 15.52 18.60
N PHE A 544 43.81 14.66 19.27
CA PHE A 544 44.91 15.10 20.13
C PHE A 544 46.08 14.12 20.01
N GLN A 545 47.28 14.65 20.23
CA GLN A 545 48.51 13.85 20.27
C GLN A 545 49.40 14.37 21.45
N ILE A 546 50.04 13.45 22.16
CA ILE A 546 50.93 13.72 23.26
C ILE A 546 52.23 12.99 22.97
N LEU A 547 53.29 13.72 22.62
CA LEU A 547 54.51 13.22 22.07
C LEU A 547 55.72 13.65 22.93
N PRO A 548 56.33 12.72 23.70
CA PRO A 548 57.56 13.04 24.48
C PRO A 548 58.71 13.45 23.57
N ASP A 549 59.49 14.49 23.98
CA ASP A 549 60.64 14.98 23.20
C ASP A 549 61.95 14.22 23.44
N GLY A 550 61.90 13.23 24.32
CA GLY A 550 63.10 12.45 24.73
C GLY A 550 64.09 13.19 25.66
N GLN A 551 63.79 14.48 25.99
CA GLN A 551 64.60 15.31 26.87
C GLN A 551 63.90 15.65 28.19
N GLY A 552 62.80 14.92 28.51
CA GLY A 552 61.97 15.13 29.65
C GLY A 552 60.85 16.18 29.45
N GLY A 553 60.68 16.68 28.26
CA GLY A 553 59.61 17.51 27.80
C GLY A 553 58.59 16.77 26.97
N VAL A 554 57.51 17.48 26.56
CA VAL A 554 56.41 16.91 25.78
C VAL A 554 55.80 17.93 24.82
N LEU A 555 55.53 17.52 23.59
CA LEU A 555 54.71 18.25 22.64
C LEU A 555 53.29 17.74 22.70
N ILE A 556 52.33 18.62 22.85
CA ILE A 556 50.90 18.34 22.90
C ILE A 556 50.24 19.13 21.81
N LEU A 557 49.43 18.41 21.00
CA LEU A 557 48.54 19.03 20.00
C LEU A 557 47.11 18.65 20.32
N LEU A 558 46.21 19.61 20.20
CA LEU A 558 44.76 19.42 20.26
C LEU A 558 44.12 20.23 19.15
N GLY A 559 43.15 19.64 18.45
CA GLY A 559 42.44 20.34 17.37
C GLY A 559 41.13 19.68 17.01
N ASP A 560 40.36 20.39 16.22
CA ASP A 560 39.10 19.94 15.64
C ASP A 560 39.08 20.19 14.14
N VAL A 561 38.50 19.25 13.39
CA VAL A 561 38.37 19.26 11.93
C VAL A 561 36.94 19.65 11.55
N THR A 562 36.77 20.61 10.65
CA THR A 562 35.46 21.03 10.17
C THR A 562 34.70 19.86 9.49
N GLY A 563 33.48 19.60 9.94
CA GLY A 563 32.62 18.52 9.45
C GLY A 563 32.46 17.39 10.45
N LYS A 564 31.62 16.42 10.14
CA LYS A 564 31.31 15.30 11.04
C LYS A 564 31.33 13.97 10.31
N GLY A 565 31.45 12.88 11.05
CA GLY A 565 31.38 11.53 10.55
C GLY A 565 32.65 11.08 9.79
N LEU A 566 32.49 10.12 8.85
CA LEU A 566 33.61 9.43 8.20
C LEU A 566 34.60 10.38 7.50
N GLN A 567 34.11 11.47 6.89
CA GLN A 567 34.98 12.43 6.19
C GLN A 567 35.91 13.16 7.17
N ALA A 568 35.37 13.61 8.31
CA ALA A 568 36.18 14.24 9.36
C ALA A 568 37.20 13.26 9.94
N GLY A 569 36.78 12.01 10.24
CA GLY A 569 37.68 10.96 10.73
C GLY A 569 38.84 10.62 9.79
N MET A 570 38.60 10.60 8.48
CA MET A 570 39.68 10.42 7.49
C MET A 570 40.69 11.57 7.50
N GLN A 571 40.26 12.79 7.78
CA GLN A 571 41.12 13.95 7.87
C GLN A 571 41.92 13.95 9.18
N VAL A 572 41.29 13.56 10.29
CA VAL A 572 41.97 13.31 11.55
C VAL A 572 43.12 12.32 11.32
N ALA A 573 42.87 11.22 10.61
CA ALA A 573 43.91 10.23 10.28
C ALA A 573 45.11 10.85 9.50
N LEU A 574 44.83 11.70 8.52
CA LEU A 574 45.82 12.41 7.73
C LEU A 574 46.61 13.39 8.59
N ILE A 575 45.95 14.15 9.46
CA ILE A 575 46.58 15.12 10.37
C ILE A 575 47.46 14.40 11.37
N VAL A 576 46.99 13.35 12.03
CA VAL A 576 47.76 12.57 13.00
C VAL A 576 48.99 11.95 12.37
N GLY A 577 48.87 11.36 11.16
CA GLY A 577 50.00 10.83 10.40
C GLY A 577 51.01 11.92 10.02
N ALA A 578 50.52 13.11 9.68
CA ALA A 578 51.40 14.25 9.38
C ALA A 578 52.12 14.79 10.62
N ILE A 579 51.42 14.87 11.77
CA ILE A 579 52.01 15.26 13.05
C ILE A 579 53.15 14.34 13.39
N ARG A 580 52.95 13.02 13.39
CA ARG A 580 53.97 12.03 13.73
C ARG A 580 55.22 12.15 12.85
N THR A 581 55.06 12.45 11.56
CA THR A 581 56.19 12.66 10.63
C THR A 581 56.92 14.00 10.88
N LEU A 582 56.18 15.09 11.21
CA LEU A 582 56.78 16.42 11.43
C LEU A 582 57.57 16.46 12.73
N VAL A 583 57.15 15.78 13.76
CA VAL A 583 57.80 15.73 15.06
C VAL A 583 59.13 14.99 14.99
N GLU A 584 59.38 14.07 14.03
CA GLU A 584 60.70 13.48 13.80
C GLU A 584 61.77 14.54 13.48
N THR A 585 61.35 15.69 12.96
CA THR A 585 62.29 16.79 12.58
C THR A 585 62.30 17.95 13.56
N SER A 586 61.20 18.26 14.21
CA SER A 586 61.10 19.43 15.14
C SER A 586 59.96 19.29 16.11
N TYR A 587 60.19 19.65 17.39
CA TYR A 587 59.16 19.82 18.43
C TYR A 587 58.72 21.29 18.57
N ASP A 588 59.19 22.20 17.70
CA ASP A 588 58.74 23.60 17.71
C ASP A 588 57.27 23.68 17.24
N PRO A 589 56.34 24.21 18.08
CA PRO A 589 54.92 24.29 17.75
C PRO A 589 54.64 25.00 16.43
N ASN A 590 55.37 26.09 16.12
CA ASN A 590 55.14 26.87 14.90
C ASN A 590 55.55 26.06 13.66
N VAL A 591 56.72 25.42 13.70
CA VAL A 591 57.20 24.57 12.60
C VAL A 591 56.25 23.43 12.28
N VAL A 592 55.68 22.80 13.34
CA VAL A 592 54.68 21.75 13.22
C VAL A 592 53.39 22.26 12.60
N LEU A 593 52.80 23.38 13.10
CA LEU A 593 51.58 23.97 12.57
C LEU A 593 51.74 24.45 11.12
N GLU A 594 52.86 25.09 10.77
CA GLU A 594 53.14 25.49 9.38
C GLU A 594 53.29 24.29 8.47
N GLY A 595 53.93 23.21 8.93
CA GLY A 595 54.06 21.96 8.22
C GLY A 595 52.72 21.29 7.97
N LEU A 596 51.84 21.28 8.96
CA LEU A 596 50.43 20.79 8.83
C LEU A 596 49.64 21.67 7.86
N ASN A 597 49.71 23.02 7.99
CA ASN A 597 49.02 23.95 7.13
C ASN A 597 49.35 23.72 5.65
N ARG A 598 50.66 23.64 5.31
CA ARG A 598 51.08 23.35 3.94
C ARG A 598 50.57 22.03 3.38
N ARG A 599 50.39 21.00 4.22
CA ARG A 599 49.86 19.68 3.81
C ARG A 599 48.34 19.67 3.64
N LEU A 600 47.60 20.49 4.37
CA LEU A 600 46.17 20.61 4.29
C LEU A 600 45.70 21.54 3.17
N CYS A 601 46.46 22.61 2.88
CA CYS A 601 46.13 23.54 1.80
C CYS A 601 46.05 22.82 0.44
N GLY A 602 44.94 23.07 -0.31
CA GLY A 602 44.72 22.54 -1.65
C GLY A 602 44.18 21.08 -1.71
N ARG A 603 43.79 20.50 -0.59
CA ARG A 603 43.23 19.12 -0.52
C ARG A 603 41.73 19.09 -0.23
N GLY A 604 40.97 20.06 -0.68
CA GLY A 604 39.51 20.14 -0.49
C GLY A 604 39.07 21.34 0.36
N GLN A 605 37.80 21.36 0.80
CA GLN A 605 37.23 22.44 1.58
C GLN A 605 37.25 22.17 3.09
N SER A 606 38.20 21.39 3.60
CA SER A 606 38.23 21.01 5.01
C SER A 606 39.36 21.74 5.71
N TYR A 607 39.01 22.39 6.78
CA TYR A 607 39.87 23.19 7.64
C TYR A 607 39.97 22.52 9.00
N ALA A 608 41.01 22.80 9.75
CA ALA A 608 41.16 22.30 11.11
C ALA A 608 41.62 23.43 12.04
N THR A 609 41.02 23.53 13.19
CA THR A 609 41.60 24.31 14.27
C THR A 609 42.66 23.46 14.99
N CYS A 610 43.76 24.08 15.46
CA CYS A 610 44.75 23.33 16.19
C CYS A 610 45.55 24.24 17.10
N VAL A 611 45.80 23.81 18.34
CA VAL A 611 46.79 24.39 19.23
C VAL A 611 47.93 23.39 19.47
N ALA A 612 49.17 23.84 19.36
CA ALA A 612 50.38 23.08 19.63
C ALA A 612 51.14 23.69 20.79
N MET A 613 51.57 22.86 21.73
CA MET A 613 52.27 23.29 22.94
C MET A 613 53.48 22.40 23.22
N HIS A 614 54.67 22.96 23.24
CA HIS A 614 55.88 22.27 23.66
C HIS A 614 56.24 22.68 25.07
N ILE A 615 56.22 21.75 26.00
CA ILE A 615 56.52 21.91 27.41
C ILE A 615 57.87 21.25 27.69
N GLN A 616 58.85 22.04 28.06
CA GLN A 616 60.20 21.55 28.40
C GLN A 616 60.24 21.10 29.89
N ALA A 617 61.23 20.30 30.22
CA ALA A 617 61.39 19.75 31.58
C ALA A 617 61.49 20.83 32.67
N ASP A 618 62.07 21.99 32.34
CA ASP A 618 62.14 23.15 33.27
C ASP A 618 60.82 23.91 33.44
N GLY A 619 59.82 23.56 32.66
CA GLY A 619 58.48 24.18 32.66
C GLY A 619 58.35 25.34 31.67
N LYS A 620 59.37 25.67 30.88
CA LYS A 620 59.24 26.60 29.78
C LYS A 620 58.30 26.03 28.74
N THR A 621 57.20 26.73 28.45
CA THR A 621 56.15 26.25 27.56
C THR A 621 55.99 27.21 26.42
N THR A 622 56.19 26.74 25.21
CA THR A 622 55.98 27.45 23.94
C THR A 622 54.67 26.99 23.31
N ILE A 623 53.76 27.93 23.00
CA ILE A 623 52.42 27.64 22.49
C ILE A 623 52.23 28.37 21.16
N ALA A 624 51.75 27.68 20.14
CA ALA A 624 51.28 28.25 18.88
C ALA A 624 49.83 27.84 18.65
N ASN A 625 49.01 28.72 18.07
CA ASN A 625 47.60 28.51 17.89
C ASN A 625 47.15 28.81 16.46
N ALA A 626 46.50 27.85 15.82
CA ALA A 626 45.92 27.92 14.48
C ALA A 626 44.38 27.94 14.57
N GLY A 627 43.82 29.06 15.08
CA GLY A 627 42.37 29.28 15.14
C GLY A 627 41.61 28.44 16.17
N HIS A 628 42.29 27.76 17.08
CA HIS A 628 41.70 26.98 18.18
C HIS A 628 41.37 27.87 19.40
N ILE A 629 40.52 27.37 20.27
CA ILE A 629 40.20 28.03 21.54
C ILE A 629 41.50 28.22 22.36
N ALA A 630 41.71 29.44 22.89
CA ALA A 630 42.89 29.74 23.66
C ALA A 630 42.96 28.90 24.95
N PRO A 631 44.18 28.40 25.34
CA PRO A 631 44.35 27.64 26.57
C PRO A 631 44.04 28.49 27.82
N TYR A 632 43.62 27.82 28.88
CA TYR A 632 43.41 28.46 30.22
C TYR A 632 44.59 28.13 31.14
N LEU A 633 45.25 29.17 31.66
CA LEU A 633 46.26 29.03 32.71
C LEU A 633 45.64 29.43 34.07
N ASN A 634 45.53 28.51 35.00
CA ASN A 634 44.96 28.72 36.33
C ASN A 634 43.58 29.39 36.27
N GLY A 635 42.74 28.99 35.34
CA GLY A 635 41.39 29.55 35.16
C GLY A 635 41.31 30.87 34.39
N LYS A 636 42.45 31.38 33.90
CA LYS A 636 42.48 32.60 33.08
C LYS A 636 42.88 32.22 31.64
N GLU A 637 42.13 32.72 30.68
CA GLU A 637 42.45 32.56 29.27
C GLU A 637 43.79 33.22 28.92
N LEU A 638 44.65 32.50 28.21
CA LEU A 638 45.92 33.05 27.73
C LEU A 638 45.68 34.05 26.59
N SER A 639 46.23 35.25 26.69
CA SER A 639 46.15 36.23 25.62
C SER A 639 47.09 35.78 24.48
N MET A 640 46.45 35.37 23.38
CA MET A 640 47.15 34.96 22.15
C MET A 640 46.60 35.73 20.95
N THR A 641 47.44 35.97 19.92
CA THR A 641 46.97 36.55 18.68
C THR A 641 46.09 35.52 17.97
N GLY A 642 44.91 35.93 17.46
CA GLY A 642 44.02 35.10 16.69
C GLY A 642 44.61 34.83 15.32
N ASN A 643 44.87 33.57 14.98
CA ASN A 643 45.37 33.14 13.68
C ASN A 643 44.26 32.37 12.94
N LEU A 644 44.45 32.21 11.60
CA LEU A 644 43.52 31.41 10.77
C LEU A 644 43.67 29.92 11.06
N PRO A 645 42.57 29.14 10.93
CA PRO A 645 42.62 27.69 10.94
C PRO A 645 43.57 27.13 9.86
N LEU A 646 44.08 25.91 10.11
CA LEU A 646 44.90 25.18 9.19
C LEU A 646 44.12 24.87 7.87
N GLY A 647 44.81 24.96 6.74
CA GLY A 647 44.28 24.62 5.42
C GLY A 647 43.64 25.78 4.67
N LEU A 648 43.44 26.96 5.32
CA LEU A 648 42.78 28.13 4.70
C LEU A 648 43.74 28.91 3.78
N ASN A 649 44.97 29.18 4.24
CA ASN A 649 45.92 29.99 3.47
C ASN A 649 47.36 29.43 3.66
N PRO A 650 48.07 29.04 2.60
CA PRO A 650 49.39 28.45 2.71
C PRO A 650 50.49 29.42 3.20
N ALA A 651 50.24 30.74 3.16
CA ALA A 651 51.20 31.74 3.53
C ALA A 651 51.06 32.24 4.99
N VAL A 652 50.19 31.59 5.79
CA VAL A 652 50.01 31.95 7.21
C VAL A 652 51.24 31.49 8.02
N THR A 653 51.75 32.40 8.86
CA THR A 653 52.67 32.10 9.96
C THR A 653 51.89 32.17 11.28
N PHE A 654 52.22 31.32 12.21
CA PHE A 654 51.52 31.25 13.51
C PHE A 654 52.38 31.89 14.61
N ASP A 655 51.79 32.87 15.32
CA ASP A 655 52.49 33.52 16.41
C ASP A 655 52.66 32.56 17.60
N GLN A 656 53.82 32.68 18.26
CA GLN A 656 54.17 31.87 19.43
C GLN A 656 54.13 32.72 20.71
N VAL A 657 53.61 32.17 21.77
CA VAL A 657 53.63 32.70 23.10
C VAL A 657 54.46 31.76 24.00
N THR A 658 55.41 32.32 24.73
CA THR A 658 56.22 31.54 25.69
C THR A 658 55.82 31.94 27.10
N ILE A 659 55.50 30.93 27.91
CA ILE A 659 55.18 31.08 29.33
C ILE A 659 56.08 30.19 30.18
N GLN A 660 56.21 30.51 31.48
CA GLN A 660 56.90 29.65 32.45
C GLN A 660 55.86 29.04 33.39
N LEU A 661 55.59 27.72 33.24
CA LEU A 661 54.75 27.00 34.19
C LEU A 661 55.49 26.90 35.55
N LYS A 662 54.88 27.40 36.59
CA LYS A 662 55.37 27.30 37.98
C LYS A 662 54.81 26.05 38.65
N HIS A 663 55.36 25.67 39.78
CA HIS A 663 54.80 24.59 40.60
C HIS A 663 53.37 24.89 40.98
N LYS A 664 52.46 23.89 40.79
CA LYS A 664 50.99 23.92 40.92
C LYS A 664 50.26 24.70 39.83
N ASP A 665 50.95 25.23 38.81
CA ASP A 665 50.25 25.79 37.67
C ASP A 665 49.57 24.68 36.88
N ARG A 666 48.38 24.97 36.39
CA ARG A 666 47.56 24.10 35.54
C ARG A 666 47.24 24.81 34.24
N LEU A 667 47.58 24.16 33.15
CA LEU A 667 47.24 24.58 31.80
C LEU A 667 46.18 23.62 31.26
N LEU A 668 45.06 24.18 30.78
CA LEU A 668 43.92 23.45 30.26
C LEU A 668 43.63 23.86 28.80
N VAL A 669 43.38 22.90 27.96
CA VAL A 669 42.91 23.10 26.57
C VAL A 669 41.63 22.30 26.35
N ILE A 670 40.67 22.90 25.66
CA ILE A 670 39.36 22.31 25.38
C ILE A 670 38.99 22.55 23.92
N THR A 671 38.25 21.64 23.33
CA THR A 671 37.58 21.86 22.03
C THR A 671 36.26 22.61 22.20
N ASP A 672 35.72 23.08 21.08
CA ASP A 672 34.49 23.89 21.05
C ASP A 672 33.25 23.14 21.53
N GLY A 673 33.24 21.79 21.43
CA GLY A 673 32.15 20.96 21.95
C GLY A 673 31.85 21.16 23.44
N VAL A 674 32.82 21.61 24.25
CA VAL A 674 32.58 22.03 25.64
C VAL A 674 31.74 23.31 25.70
N ILE A 675 32.05 24.28 24.84
CA ILE A 675 31.43 25.61 24.84
C ILE A 675 30.10 25.58 24.11
N GLU A 676 29.99 24.78 23.05
CA GLU A 676 28.84 24.68 22.21
C GLU A 676 27.76 23.70 22.71
N ALA A 677 28.04 22.99 23.83
CA ALA A 677 27.04 22.15 24.48
C ALA A 677 25.76 22.94 24.75
N LYS A 678 24.58 22.40 24.41
CA LYS A 678 23.28 23.10 24.51
C LYS A 678 22.31 22.37 25.41
N ASN A 679 21.65 23.14 26.29
CA ASN A 679 20.58 22.59 27.12
C ASN A 679 19.25 22.47 26.35
N ALA A 680 18.24 21.88 26.97
CA ALA A 680 16.88 21.73 26.40
C ALA A 680 16.21 23.06 26.00
N LYS A 681 16.73 24.20 26.44
CA LYS A 681 16.27 25.56 26.07
C LYS A 681 17.11 26.17 24.95
N ASN A 682 18.02 25.40 24.34
CA ASN A 682 18.95 25.86 23.31
C ASN A 682 19.95 26.94 23.78
N GLU A 683 20.24 27.03 25.09
CA GLU A 683 21.26 27.89 25.63
C GLU A 683 22.63 27.21 25.58
N LEU A 684 23.66 27.92 25.13
CA LEU A 684 25.04 27.42 25.10
C LEU A 684 25.63 27.32 26.50
N PHE A 685 26.51 26.34 26.72
CA PHE A 685 27.35 26.25 27.91
C PHE A 685 28.21 27.50 28.04
N GLY A 686 28.87 27.87 26.96
CA GLY A 686 29.55 29.14 26.73
C GLY A 686 30.86 29.32 27.51
N PHE A 687 31.64 30.30 27.10
CA PHE A 687 32.97 30.59 27.65
C PHE A 687 32.98 30.89 29.17
N ASN A 688 31.93 31.57 29.69
CA ASN A 688 31.88 31.92 31.12
C ASN A 688 31.78 30.69 32.03
N ARG A 689 30.95 29.69 31.65
CA ARG A 689 30.83 28.43 32.42
C ARG A 689 32.09 27.61 32.27
N ALA A 690 32.62 27.47 31.05
CA ALA A 690 33.87 26.75 30.79
C ALA A 690 35.03 27.32 31.64
N ARG A 691 35.18 28.65 31.67
CA ARG A 691 36.15 29.35 32.51
C ARG A 691 35.96 29.06 33.99
N SER A 692 34.72 29.06 34.48
CA SER A 692 34.43 28.85 35.93
C SER A 692 34.84 27.46 36.42
N ILE A 693 34.80 26.44 35.56
CA ILE A 693 35.13 25.04 35.87
C ILE A 693 36.52 24.62 35.38
N SER A 694 37.28 25.50 34.72
CA SER A 694 38.57 25.18 34.09
C SER A 694 39.68 24.74 35.09
N HIS A 695 39.46 24.96 36.38
CA HIS A 695 40.34 24.51 37.46
C HIS A 695 40.07 23.08 37.94
N LEU A 696 38.93 22.46 37.48
CA LEU A 696 38.52 21.13 37.87
C LEU A 696 39.17 20.03 36.99
N PRO A 697 39.20 18.76 37.45
CA PRO A 697 39.72 17.63 36.63
C PRO A 697 39.07 17.53 35.25
N ALA A 698 39.81 17.06 34.26
CA ALA A 698 39.33 16.94 32.89
C ALA A 698 38.01 16.14 32.79
N ALA A 699 37.91 15.01 33.51
CA ALA A 699 36.71 14.18 33.56
C ALA A 699 35.48 14.93 34.09
N PHE A 700 35.67 15.88 35.05
CA PHE A 700 34.55 16.67 35.54
C PHE A 700 34.07 17.70 34.53
N ILE A 701 34.99 18.32 33.78
CA ILE A 701 34.66 19.32 32.75
C ILE A 701 33.84 18.64 31.62
N VAL A 702 34.31 17.48 31.14
CA VAL A 702 33.58 16.70 30.15
C VAL A 702 32.20 16.33 30.65
N LYS A 703 32.12 15.79 31.88
CA LYS A 703 30.83 15.38 32.46
C LYS A 703 29.84 16.54 32.62
N ALA A 704 30.32 17.73 32.94
CA ALA A 704 29.50 18.93 33.04
C ALA A 704 28.92 19.36 31.67
N ALA A 705 29.72 19.27 30.59
CA ALA A 705 29.28 19.56 29.24
C ALA A 705 28.32 18.48 28.71
N GLU A 706 28.59 17.18 28.93
CA GLU A 706 27.67 16.08 28.59
C GLU A 706 26.31 16.25 29.24
N ILE A 707 26.25 16.50 30.57
CA ILE A 707 24.97 16.68 31.28
C ILE A 707 24.23 17.91 30.80
N PHE A 708 24.94 18.95 30.41
CA PHE A 708 24.33 20.17 29.88
C PHE A 708 23.70 19.93 28.52
N GLY A 709 24.30 19.08 27.67
CA GLY A 709 23.76 18.60 26.37
C GLY A 709 24.81 18.67 25.28
N GLN A 710 25.48 17.55 25.02
CA GLN A 710 26.51 17.45 24.02
C GLN A 710 25.92 17.49 22.59
N GLU A 711 26.46 18.37 21.73
CA GLU A 711 26.13 18.45 20.29
C GLU A 711 27.32 18.18 19.37
N ASP A 712 28.57 18.41 19.89
CA ASP A 712 29.81 18.17 19.17
C ASP A 712 30.78 17.36 20.01
N ASP A 713 31.89 16.92 19.36
CA ASP A 713 32.95 16.16 20.01
C ASP A 713 33.56 16.98 21.18
N ILE A 714 33.79 16.34 22.29
CA ILE A 714 34.36 16.99 23.48
C ILE A 714 35.72 16.39 23.74
N THR A 715 36.75 17.23 23.65
CA THR A 715 38.12 16.86 24.05
C THR A 715 38.65 17.85 25.06
N VAL A 716 39.20 17.34 26.15
CA VAL A 716 39.81 18.14 27.24
C VAL A 716 41.18 17.59 27.54
N VAL A 717 42.19 18.42 27.46
CA VAL A 717 43.56 18.10 27.86
C VAL A 717 44.02 19.04 28.94
N SER A 718 44.48 18.51 30.06
CA SER A 718 44.96 19.27 31.20
C SER A 718 46.36 18.84 31.59
N ILE A 719 47.24 19.83 31.89
CA ILE A 719 48.59 19.63 32.33
C ILE A 719 48.82 20.39 33.63
N SER A 720 49.27 19.71 34.66
CA SER A 720 49.60 20.32 35.96
C SER A 720 51.08 20.06 36.28
N ARG A 721 51.79 21.14 36.67
CA ARG A 721 53.18 20.99 37.10
C ARG A 721 53.27 20.57 38.55
N THR A 722 53.89 19.43 38.86
CA THR A 722 54.15 18.94 40.22
C THR A 722 55.55 19.32 40.69
N ALA A 723 55.81 19.19 42.02
CA ALA A 723 57.19 19.34 42.50
C ALA A 723 58.06 18.21 41.90
N GLN A 724 59.28 18.54 41.45
CA GLN A 724 60.28 17.50 41.19
C GLN A 724 60.53 16.78 42.51
N GLU A 725 60.13 15.52 42.65
CA GLU A 725 60.67 14.67 43.71
C GLU A 725 62.16 14.54 43.48
N LYS A 726 62.98 14.96 44.42
CA LYS A 726 64.40 14.64 44.45
C LYS A 726 64.51 13.12 44.50
N GLU A 727 65.20 12.53 43.50
CA GLU A 727 65.59 11.10 43.53
C GLU A 727 66.24 10.78 44.87
N GLY A 728 65.58 10.03 45.72
CA GLY A 728 66.08 9.60 47.00
C GLY A 728 65.03 9.26 48.02
N GLU A 729 64.13 8.32 47.70
CA GLU A 729 63.56 7.44 48.73
C GLU A 729 62.78 6.31 48.04
N VAL A 730 63.44 5.13 47.99
CA VAL A 730 62.81 3.89 47.53
C VAL A 730 61.82 3.45 48.57
N ALA A 731 60.53 3.62 48.30
CA ALA A 731 59.44 3.03 49.09
C ALA A 731 59.23 1.54 48.62
N PRO A 732 58.98 0.59 49.54
CA PRO A 732 58.90 -0.84 49.23
C PRO A 732 57.66 -1.18 48.44
N ALA A 733 57.82 -2.09 47.50
CA ALA A 733 56.82 -2.63 46.62
C ALA A 733 55.58 -3.14 47.39
N ALA A 734 54.41 -2.62 47.04
CA ALA A 734 53.12 -3.15 47.48
C ALA A 734 52.78 -4.43 46.66
N ALA A 735 52.38 -5.48 47.37
CA ALA A 735 52.04 -6.80 46.83
C ALA A 735 50.75 -6.77 45.92
N PRO A 736 50.66 -7.64 44.96
CA PRO A 736 49.52 -7.64 44.03
C PRO A 736 48.24 -8.13 44.66
N LEU A 737 47.18 -7.32 44.56
CA LEU A 737 45.81 -7.74 44.88
C LEU A 737 45.29 -8.69 43.83
N LYS A 738 44.95 -9.90 44.28
CA LYS A 738 44.24 -10.94 43.47
C LYS A 738 42.85 -10.45 43.06
N SER A 739 42.56 -10.50 41.77
CA SER A 739 41.24 -10.38 41.25
C SER A 739 40.40 -11.62 41.60
N GLU A 740 39.34 -11.48 42.34
CA GLU A 740 38.25 -12.46 42.36
C GLU A 740 37.18 -12.02 41.35
N VAL A 741 36.88 -12.99 40.48
CA VAL A 741 35.81 -12.98 39.50
C VAL A 741 34.52 -13.41 40.24
N ALA A 742 33.44 -12.67 40.06
CA ALA A 742 32.07 -13.17 40.10
C ALA A 742 31.21 -12.42 39.08
#